data_131f48fc60c5f6559ba4333698efb8c5
#
_entry.id   131f48fc60c5f6559ba4333698efb8c5
#
_cell.length_a   1.000
_cell.length_b   1.000
_cell.length_c   1.000
_cell.angle_alpha   90.00
_cell.angle_beta   90.00
_cell.angle_gamma   90.00
#
_symmetry.space_group_name_H-M   'P 1'
#
loop_
_entity.id
_entity.type
_entity.pdbx_description
1 polymer ?
#
loop_
_entity_poly.entity_id
_entity_poly.type
_entity_poly.pdbx_seq_one_letter_code
_entity_poly.pdbx_strand_id
1 'polypeptide(L)'
;LLGKTGKSLKSIANKVIRWVTDPVDPVTGAYCDERTDFTLGQTLPLSFTRFHSSVLPLHGLTGVGWSDSWSEYAWVREQGNRVDIISQGATLRFAFDGDSDTAVNPYHAQYILRRRDDYLELFDRDALSSRFFYDAFPGMRLRHPVTDDTSDDRLAHSPNDRMYMLGGMSDTASNRITFERDSQYRITGVSHTDGIRLKLTYHASGYLKAIHRTDNDIQTLATYEQDARGRLTEADARLDYHLFYEYDAADRIIRWSDNDQTWSRFTYDEQGRCVNVTGAEGYYNATLDYGDGCTTVTDGKGIHRYYYDPDGNILREEAPDGSTTMYEWDEFHHLLARHSPAGRVEKFEYNAAHGQLSRYTAADGAEWQYRYDERGLLSNITDPAGQTWTQQCDERGLPVSLVSPQGEETRLAYTAQGLLSGIFRQDERRLGIEYDHHNRPETLTDVMGREHHTEYSGHDLPVKMRGPGGQSVRLQWQQHHKLSGIERAGTGAEGFRYDRHGNLLAWTDGNGVVWTMEYGPFDFPVARTDGEGHRWQYRYDKDTLQLTEVINPQGESYLYVLDNCGRVTEERDWGGVVWRYRYDADGLCTAKVNGLEETILYSRDAAGRLAEIISPEGKTQYAYDKSGRLTGIFSPDGTSQRTGYDERGRVNVTTQGRRAIEYNYPDEHTVIRCILPPEDERDRHPGESLLKTTYRYNAAGELTEVILPGDETLTFSRDEAGREVLRHSNRGFACEQGWNAAGQPVSQRAGFFPAEATWDGLVPSLVREYRYDSAGNVSGVTSREDYGRETRREYRLDRNGQVTAVTASGTGLGYGEGDESYGYDSCGYLKAQSAGRHRISEETDQYAGGHRLKQAGNTQYDYDAAGRMVSRTRHRDGYRPETERFRWDSRDQLTGYCSAQGELWEYRHDASGRRTEKRCDRKKI
;
A
#
# COMPACT_ATOMS: atom_id res chain seq x y z
N LEU A 1 -14.62 6.35 0.03
CA LEU A 1 -14.69 6.27 -1.44
C LEU A 1 -14.51 7.65 -2.09
N LEU A 2 -15.25 8.68 -1.66
CA LEU A 2 -15.16 10.04 -2.20
C LEU A 2 -13.74 10.65 -2.09
N GLY A 3 -13.02 10.39 -0.99
CA GLY A 3 -11.66 10.93 -0.79
C GLY A 3 -10.55 10.20 -1.56
N LYS A 4 -10.69 8.91 -1.83
CA LYS A 4 -9.66 8.12 -2.54
C LYS A 4 -9.73 8.30 -4.06
N THR A 5 -10.92 8.32 -4.65
CA THR A 5 -11.09 8.45 -6.11
C THR A 5 -10.73 9.85 -6.59
N GLY A 6 -11.16 10.89 -5.87
CA GLY A 6 -10.83 12.28 -6.21
C GLY A 6 -9.34 12.60 -6.05
N LYS A 7 -8.68 12.11 -4.99
CA LYS A 7 -7.22 12.30 -4.80
C LYS A 7 -6.39 11.51 -5.79
N SER A 8 -6.81 10.30 -6.18
CA SER A 8 -6.09 9.48 -7.16
C SER A 8 -6.16 10.09 -8.57
N LEU A 9 -7.31 10.60 -8.99
CA LEU A 9 -7.47 11.23 -10.31
C LEU A 9 -6.80 12.61 -10.37
N LYS A 10 -6.85 13.43 -9.30
CA LYS A 10 -6.05 14.65 -9.18
C LYS A 10 -4.55 14.35 -9.23
N SER A 11 -4.09 13.28 -8.61
CA SER A 11 -2.69 12.84 -8.65
C SER A 11 -2.25 12.47 -10.08
N ILE A 12 -3.13 11.91 -10.88
CA ILE A 12 -2.84 11.57 -12.30
C ILE A 12 -2.80 12.84 -13.15
N ALA A 13 -3.76 13.75 -12.96
CA ALA A 13 -3.82 15.02 -13.71
C ALA A 13 -2.69 16.00 -13.34
N ASN A 14 -2.22 16.01 -12.09
CA ASN A 14 -1.20 16.96 -11.60
C ASN A 14 0.22 16.37 -11.52
N LYS A 15 0.44 15.09 -11.81
CA LYS A 15 1.75 14.44 -11.77
C LYS A 15 2.21 13.94 -13.14
N VAL A 16 2.44 14.85 -14.06
CA VAL A 16 3.26 14.56 -15.26
C VAL A 16 4.69 15.10 -15.09
N ILE A 17 5.10 15.51 -13.88
CA ILE A 17 6.52 15.69 -13.58
C ILE A 17 7.08 14.31 -13.27
N ARG A 18 7.74 13.72 -14.23
CA ARG A 18 8.51 12.48 -14.06
C ARG A 18 9.99 12.83 -13.98
N TRP A 19 10.57 12.52 -12.86
CA TRP A 19 12.02 12.47 -12.72
C TRP A 19 12.53 11.32 -13.60
N VAL A 20 13.48 11.57 -14.46
CA VAL A 20 13.94 10.59 -15.45
C VAL A 20 15.12 9.76 -14.94
N THR A 21 15.87 10.31 -14.05
CA THR A 21 16.95 9.68 -13.27
C THR A 21 17.04 10.46 -11.97
N ASP A 22 17.80 10.09 -11.02
CA ASP A 22 17.97 10.65 -9.67
C ASP A 22 18.10 12.20 -9.64
N PRO A 23 17.09 12.93 -9.24
CA PRO A 23 15.95 13.44 -9.97
C PRO A 23 16.30 14.58 -10.94
N VAL A 24 16.38 14.29 -12.24
CA VAL A 24 16.57 15.29 -13.29
C VAL A 24 15.27 15.50 -14.07
N ASP A 25 14.86 16.75 -14.23
CA ASP A 25 13.70 17.13 -15.05
C ASP A 25 14.06 17.09 -16.54
N PRO A 26 13.43 16.25 -17.36
CA PRO A 26 13.77 16.12 -18.77
C PRO A 26 13.46 17.36 -19.61
N VAL A 27 12.56 18.24 -19.17
CA VAL A 27 12.15 19.44 -19.90
C VAL A 27 13.16 20.56 -19.70
N THR A 28 13.48 20.85 -18.44
CA THR A 28 14.38 21.96 -18.08
C THR A 28 15.85 21.56 -17.99
N GLY A 29 16.13 20.25 -17.86
CA GLY A 29 17.45 19.73 -17.55
C GLY A 29 17.90 20.01 -16.12
N ALA A 30 17.03 20.53 -15.28
CA ALA A 30 17.35 20.82 -13.89
C ALA A 30 17.55 19.53 -13.09
N TYR A 31 18.68 19.44 -12.40
CA TYR A 31 18.74 18.58 -11.23
C TYR A 31 17.99 19.27 -10.09
N CYS A 32 17.03 18.57 -9.52
CA CYS A 32 16.22 19.06 -8.40
C CYS A 32 16.35 18.10 -7.22
N ASP A 33 16.44 18.62 -6.02
CA ASP A 33 16.42 17.83 -4.78
C ASP A 33 15.41 18.43 -3.80
N GLU A 34 14.39 17.64 -3.41
CA GLU A 34 13.36 18.01 -2.46
C GLU A 34 13.39 17.05 -1.27
N ARG A 35 13.65 17.61 -0.08
CA ARG A 35 13.79 16.85 1.17
C ARG A 35 12.93 17.41 2.27
N THR A 36 12.09 16.59 2.88
CA THR A 36 11.32 16.95 4.08
C THR A 36 12.04 16.42 5.31
N ASP A 37 12.60 17.31 6.11
CA ASP A 37 13.44 16.96 7.25
C ASP A 37 12.60 16.48 8.45
N PHE A 38 11.41 17.07 8.65
CA PHE A 38 10.42 16.59 9.61
C PHE A 38 9.02 17.12 9.29
N THR A 39 8.02 16.43 9.87
CA THR A 39 6.62 16.86 9.91
C THR A 39 6.08 16.64 11.32
N LEU A 40 5.45 17.66 11.90
CA LEU A 40 4.86 17.68 13.23
C LEU A 40 3.43 18.23 13.15
N GLY A 41 2.69 18.13 14.28
CA GLY A 41 1.32 18.62 14.39
C GLY A 41 0.27 17.62 13.96
N GLN A 42 -0.89 17.67 14.60
CA GLN A 42 -2.04 16.82 14.35
C GLN A 42 -3.12 17.55 13.56
N THR A 43 -3.24 18.85 13.75
CA THR A 43 -4.26 19.69 13.13
C THR A 43 -3.78 20.32 11.81
N LEU A 44 -2.74 21.12 11.86
CA LEU A 44 -2.12 21.78 10.71
C LEU A 44 -0.67 21.25 10.55
N PRO A 45 -0.28 20.64 9.42
CA PRO A 45 1.07 20.10 9.29
C PRO A 45 2.17 21.17 9.41
N LEU A 46 3.07 21.00 10.38
CA LEU A 46 4.27 21.82 10.57
C LEU A 46 5.46 21.05 9.99
N SER A 47 5.72 21.29 8.69
CA SER A 47 6.80 20.63 7.96
C SER A 47 7.93 21.61 7.65
N PHE A 48 9.17 21.10 7.65
CA PHE A 48 10.31 21.82 7.08
C PHE A 48 10.83 21.02 5.89
N THR A 49 10.65 21.59 4.69
CA THR A 49 11.05 20.98 3.41
C THR A 49 12.06 21.87 2.73
N ARG A 50 13.19 21.29 2.32
CA ARG A 50 14.25 21.96 1.53
C ARG A 50 14.10 21.62 0.06
N PHE A 51 14.41 22.57 -0.80
CA PHE A 51 14.37 22.39 -2.25
C PHE A 51 15.62 23.01 -2.89
N HIS A 52 16.29 22.23 -3.77
CA HIS A 52 17.41 22.67 -4.59
C HIS A 52 17.07 22.52 -6.08
N SER A 53 17.61 23.42 -6.90
CA SER A 53 17.55 23.32 -8.36
C SER A 53 18.86 23.82 -8.96
N SER A 54 19.42 23.07 -9.92
CA SER A 54 20.67 23.44 -10.59
C SER A 54 20.53 24.63 -11.55
N VAL A 55 19.29 24.98 -11.91
CA VAL A 55 19.01 26.08 -12.89
C VAL A 55 18.38 27.31 -12.24
N LEU A 56 18.00 27.25 -10.96
CA LEU A 56 17.37 28.36 -10.26
C LEU A 56 18.29 28.95 -9.18
N PRO A 57 18.45 30.27 -9.10
CA PRO A 57 19.23 30.93 -8.06
C PRO A 57 18.43 30.98 -6.76
N LEU A 58 18.43 29.90 -6.00
CA LEU A 58 17.67 29.76 -4.76
C LEU A 58 18.45 30.23 -3.54
N HIS A 59 17.71 30.82 -2.57
CA HIS A 59 18.22 31.20 -1.26
C HIS A 59 17.20 30.89 -0.18
N GLY A 60 17.64 30.23 0.89
CA GLY A 60 16.82 29.87 2.03
C GLY A 60 17.63 29.83 3.32
N LEU A 61 17.04 29.32 4.38
CA LEU A 61 17.65 29.23 5.71
C LEU A 61 18.87 28.32 5.72
N THR A 62 18.86 27.24 4.92
CA THR A 62 19.90 26.20 4.94
C THR A 62 21.13 26.50 4.09
N GLY A 63 21.08 27.53 3.22
CA GLY A 63 22.26 27.95 2.47
C GLY A 63 21.99 28.42 1.04
N VAL A 64 23.06 28.79 0.36
CA VAL A 64 23.04 29.19 -1.07
C VAL A 64 22.68 27.99 -1.94
N GLY A 65 21.82 28.19 -2.93
CA GLY A 65 21.33 27.16 -3.86
C GLY A 65 20.16 26.35 -3.32
N TRP A 66 19.70 26.62 -2.10
CA TRP A 66 18.56 25.97 -1.47
C TRP A 66 17.46 26.97 -1.10
N SER A 67 16.22 26.62 -1.36
CA SER A 67 15.05 27.26 -0.74
C SER A 67 14.44 26.31 0.30
N ASP A 68 13.50 26.82 1.09
CA ASP A 68 12.77 26.01 2.06
C ASP A 68 11.33 26.51 2.24
N SER A 69 10.49 25.64 2.84
CA SER A 69 9.06 25.93 3.05
C SER A 69 8.75 27.09 3.99
N TRP A 70 9.74 27.59 4.76
CA TRP A 70 9.57 28.71 5.69
C TRP A 70 10.19 30.02 5.18
N SER A 71 10.97 29.96 4.11
CA SER A 71 11.58 31.09 3.43
C SER A 71 10.72 31.66 2.29
N GLU A 72 9.42 31.34 2.24
CA GLU A 72 8.50 31.85 1.25
C GLU A 72 8.32 33.38 1.43
N TYR A 73 8.21 34.09 0.31
CA TYR A 73 8.00 35.53 0.30
C TYR A 73 7.18 35.97 -0.91
N ALA A 74 6.62 37.16 -0.82
CA ALA A 74 5.84 37.77 -1.89
C ALA A 74 6.47 39.13 -2.32
N TRP A 75 6.63 39.32 -3.62
CA TRP A 75 6.93 40.61 -4.21
C TRP A 75 5.66 41.31 -4.60
N VAL A 76 5.41 42.47 -4.00
CA VAL A 76 4.30 43.36 -4.32
C VAL A 76 4.80 44.44 -5.27
N ARG A 77 4.29 44.42 -6.51
CA ARG A 77 4.71 45.26 -7.61
C ARG A 77 3.57 46.18 -8.07
N GLU A 78 3.88 47.13 -8.93
CA GLU A 78 2.90 48.00 -9.59
C GLU A 78 1.91 48.68 -8.60
N GLN A 79 2.43 49.20 -7.48
CA GLN A 79 1.63 49.85 -6.42
C GLN A 79 0.61 48.90 -5.76
N GLY A 80 0.86 47.58 -5.78
CA GLY A 80 -0.01 46.59 -5.16
C GLY A 80 -0.92 45.83 -6.13
N ASN A 81 -0.92 46.15 -7.42
CA ASN A 81 -1.80 45.52 -8.38
C ASN A 81 -1.27 44.16 -8.87
N ARG A 82 0.03 43.90 -8.73
CA ARG A 82 0.65 42.66 -9.06
C ARG A 82 1.43 42.06 -7.89
N VAL A 83 1.25 40.79 -7.63
CA VAL A 83 1.96 40.05 -6.57
C VAL A 83 2.52 38.78 -7.14
N ASP A 84 3.83 38.56 -6.95
CA ASP A 84 4.54 37.35 -7.28
C ASP A 84 4.91 36.66 -5.95
N ILE A 85 4.35 35.46 -5.67
CA ILE A 85 4.69 34.66 -4.50
C ILE A 85 5.72 33.63 -4.91
N ILE A 86 6.85 33.65 -4.24
CA ILE A 86 7.95 32.70 -4.45
C ILE A 86 7.87 31.62 -3.37
N SER A 87 7.64 30.40 -3.80
CA SER A 87 7.48 29.23 -2.95
C SER A 87 8.28 28.07 -3.55
N GLN A 88 9.28 27.56 -2.82
CA GLN A 88 10.05 26.37 -3.18
C GLN A 88 10.51 26.30 -4.66
N GLY A 89 11.01 27.45 -5.18
CA GLY A 89 11.48 27.55 -6.55
C GLY A 89 10.40 27.85 -7.59
N ALA A 90 9.12 27.82 -7.23
CA ALA A 90 8.01 28.21 -8.09
C ALA A 90 7.60 29.67 -7.85
N THR A 91 7.12 30.34 -8.90
CA THR A 91 6.57 31.71 -8.82
C THR A 91 5.07 31.69 -9.16
N LEU A 92 4.25 31.95 -8.16
CA LEU A 92 2.80 32.11 -8.34
C LEU A 92 2.49 33.59 -8.61
N ARG A 93 1.97 33.91 -9.78
CA ARG A 93 1.68 35.28 -10.20
C ARG A 93 0.21 35.62 -10.04
N PHE A 94 -0.08 36.72 -9.38
CA PHE A 94 -1.43 37.22 -9.17
C PHE A 94 -1.54 38.68 -9.67
N ALA A 95 -2.64 38.98 -10.36
CA ALA A 95 -3.00 40.32 -10.75
C ALA A 95 -4.37 40.67 -10.16
N PHE A 96 -4.48 41.83 -9.52
CA PHE A 96 -5.75 42.37 -9.00
C PHE A 96 -6.44 43.23 -10.04
N ASP A 97 -7.72 42.97 -10.28
CA ASP A 97 -8.54 43.75 -11.19
C ASP A 97 -9.12 44.98 -10.45
N GLY A 98 -8.59 46.18 -10.77
CA GLY A 98 -9.07 47.43 -10.18
C GLY A 98 -8.97 47.44 -8.67
N ASP A 99 -10.07 47.74 -8.00
CA ASP A 99 -10.18 47.81 -6.54
C ASP A 99 -10.49 46.46 -5.87
N SER A 100 -10.41 45.35 -6.61
CA SER A 100 -10.64 44.02 -6.05
C SER A 100 -9.65 43.70 -4.94
N ASP A 101 -10.13 43.14 -3.84
CA ASP A 101 -9.30 42.63 -2.75
C ASP A 101 -8.87 41.17 -2.94
N THR A 102 -9.32 40.53 -4.03
CA THR A 102 -9.01 39.15 -4.33
C THR A 102 -8.47 38.96 -5.74
N ALA A 103 -7.49 38.09 -5.88
CA ALA A 103 -6.93 37.65 -7.16
C ALA A 103 -6.81 36.11 -7.20
N VAL A 104 -7.03 35.53 -8.40
CA VAL A 104 -6.89 34.10 -8.65
C VAL A 104 -5.83 33.88 -9.72
N ASN A 105 -5.02 32.84 -9.58
CA ASN A 105 -4.09 32.44 -10.60
C ASN A 105 -4.77 31.38 -11.50
N PRO A 106 -4.97 31.62 -12.81
CA PRO A 106 -5.66 30.67 -13.69
C PRO A 106 -4.91 29.36 -13.89
N TYR A 107 -3.58 29.36 -13.77
CA TYR A 107 -2.73 28.15 -13.85
C TYR A 107 -2.75 27.31 -12.57
N HIS A 108 -3.12 27.93 -11.45
CA HIS A 108 -3.20 27.34 -10.13
C HIS A 108 -4.47 27.81 -9.40
N ALA A 109 -5.62 27.49 -9.98
CA ALA A 109 -6.92 28.02 -9.57
C ALA A 109 -7.38 27.61 -8.14
N GLN A 110 -6.64 26.71 -7.46
CA GLN A 110 -6.83 26.40 -6.05
C GLN A 110 -6.36 27.52 -5.13
N TYR A 111 -5.42 28.38 -5.59
CA TYR A 111 -4.89 29.49 -4.80
C TYR A 111 -5.68 30.77 -5.03
N ILE A 112 -6.14 31.37 -3.94
CA ILE A 112 -6.84 32.65 -3.92
C ILE A 112 -6.00 33.63 -3.07
N LEU A 113 -5.45 34.67 -3.68
CA LEU A 113 -4.72 35.69 -2.97
C LEU A 113 -5.71 36.78 -2.54
N ARG A 114 -5.68 37.13 -1.25
CA ARG A 114 -6.50 38.18 -0.66
C ARG A 114 -5.59 39.27 -0.12
N ARG A 115 -5.91 40.52 -0.49
CA ARG A 115 -5.23 41.71 0.01
C ARG A 115 -5.95 42.22 1.26
N ARG A 116 -5.20 42.49 2.32
CA ARG A 116 -5.68 43.05 3.58
C ARG A 116 -4.86 44.31 3.90
N ASP A 117 -5.32 45.11 4.86
CA ASP A 117 -4.67 46.37 5.19
C ASP A 117 -3.18 46.20 5.53
N ASP A 118 -2.83 45.19 6.34
CA ASP A 118 -1.47 45.00 6.86
C ASP A 118 -0.76 43.74 6.35
N TYR A 119 -1.44 42.87 5.58
CA TYR A 119 -0.89 41.61 5.13
C TYR A 119 -1.52 41.08 3.83
N LEU A 120 -0.88 40.09 3.23
CA LEU A 120 -1.42 39.29 2.15
C LEU A 120 -1.79 37.92 2.69
N GLU A 121 -2.95 37.41 2.32
CA GLU A 121 -3.43 36.07 2.63
C GLU A 121 -3.49 35.23 1.35
N LEU A 122 -2.68 34.17 1.27
CA LEU A 122 -2.76 33.15 0.21
C LEU A 122 -3.56 31.99 0.72
N PHE A 123 -4.80 31.89 0.32
CA PHE A 123 -5.69 30.78 0.67
C PHE A 123 -5.53 29.63 -0.33
N ASP A 124 -5.27 28.44 0.15
CA ASP A 124 -5.31 27.20 -0.61
C ASP A 124 -6.64 26.49 -0.33
N ARG A 125 -7.52 26.52 -1.33
CA ARG A 125 -8.86 25.91 -1.25
C ARG A 125 -8.79 24.39 -1.04
N ASP A 126 -7.82 23.72 -1.65
CA ASP A 126 -7.70 22.27 -1.61
C ASP A 126 -7.14 21.76 -0.27
N ALA A 127 -6.28 22.57 0.36
CA ALA A 127 -5.74 22.31 1.70
C ALA A 127 -6.59 22.91 2.83
N LEU A 128 -7.58 23.76 2.51
CA LEU A 128 -8.37 24.54 3.47
C LEU A 128 -7.49 25.35 4.43
N SER A 129 -6.41 25.94 3.91
CA SER A 129 -5.42 26.62 4.71
C SER A 129 -4.96 27.93 4.08
N SER A 130 -4.52 28.87 4.91
CA SER A 130 -4.01 30.18 4.52
C SER A 130 -2.57 30.37 4.94
N ARG A 131 -1.78 31.02 4.10
CA ARG A 131 -0.44 31.54 4.40
C ARG A 131 -0.51 33.05 4.46
N PHE A 132 0.11 33.65 5.48
CA PHE A 132 0.07 35.09 5.74
C PHE A 132 1.44 35.71 5.53
N PHE A 133 1.49 36.74 4.68
CA PHE A 133 2.72 37.45 4.35
C PHE A 133 2.60 38.90 4.84
N TYR A 134 3.61 39.36 5.59
CA TYR A 134 3.67 40.67 6.19
C TYR A 134 4.81 41.48 5.59
N ASP A 135 4.61 42.85 5.47
CA ASP A 135 5.64 43.72 4.96
C ASP A 135 6.93 43.60 5.80
N ALA A 136 7.96 43.11 5.18
CA ALA A 136 9.23 42.81 5.87
C ALA A 136 9.96 44.09 6.29
N PHE A 137 9.81 45.18 5.51
CA PHE A 137 10.64 46.39 5.65
C PHE A 137 9.93 47.66 5.20
N PRO A 138 9.04 48.26 6.00
CA PRO A 138 8.45 49.53 5.66
C PRO A 138 9.56 50.56 5.38
N GLY A 139 9.89 50.82 4.11
CA GLY A 139 10.87 51.83 3.69
C GLY A 139 12.33 51.36 3.51
N MET A 140 12.66 50.06 3.65
CA MET A 140 14.02 49.53 3.45
C MET A 140 14.19 48.93 2.05
N ARG A 141 15.27 49.27 1.34
CA ARG A 141 15.67 48.63 0.09
C ARG A 141 16.38 47.32 0.42
N LEU A 142 15.78 46.19 0.12
CA LEU A 142 16.48 44.91 0.16
C LEU A 142 17.47 44.84 -1.01
N ARG A 143 18.76 44.77 -0.70
CA ARG A 143 19.77 44.31 -1.66
C ARG A 143 19.65 42.83 -1.79
N HIS A 144 19.06 42.34 -2.88
CA HIS A 144 19.27 40.98 -3.31
C HIS A 144 20.76 40.81 -3.63
N PRO A 145 21.44 39.76 -3.20
CA PRO A 145 22.76 39.42 -3.72
C PRO A 145 22.60 38.81 -5.12
N VAL A 146 22.02 39.56 -6.05
CA VAL A 146 22.04 39.18 -7.45
C VAL A 146 23.33 39.74 -8.01
N THR A 147 24.16 38.83 -8.52
CA THR A 147 25.30 39.13 -9.36
C THR A 147 24.89 40.13 -10.47
N ASP A 148 25.77 41.09 -10.73
CA ASP A 148 25.59 42.23 -11.66
C ASP A 148 25.41 41.86 -13.16
N ASP A 149 25.04 40.63 -13.48
CA ASP A 149 24.85 40.16 -14.86
C ASP A 149 23.37 39.86 -15.14
N THR A 150 22.55 40.88 -15.17
CA THR A 150 21.11 40.81 -15.47
C THR A 150 20.80 41.27 -16.85
N SER A 151 20.90 40.39 -17.82
CA SER A 151 20.29 40.54 -19.15
C SER A 151 18.81 40.08 -19.20
N ASP A 152 18.23 39.65 -18.04
CA ASP A 152 16.82 39.22 -17.96
C ASP A 152 15.96 40.34 -17.37
N ASP A 153 15.26 41.10 -18.23
CA ASP A 153 14.28 42.15 -17.88
C ASP A 153 13.14 41.66 -16.97
N ARG A 154 13.02 40.34 -16.76
CA ARG A 154 11.99 39.74 -15.91
C ARG A 154 12.24 39.91 -14.41
N LEU A 155 13.44 40.28 -14.00
CA LEU A 155 13.84 40.45 -12.60
C LEU A 155 14.17 41.90 -12.23
N ALA A 156 13.93 42.88 -13.10
CA ALA A 156 14.12 44.27 -12.79
C ALA A 156 13.14 44.73 -11.71
N HIS A 157 13.66 45.04 -10.52
CA HIS A 157 12.88 45.57 -9.40
C HIS A 157 12.75 47.10 -9.51
N SER A 158 11.51 47.59 -9.45
CA SER A 158 11.23 49.01 -9.30
C SER A 158 11.60 49.50 -7.87
N PRO A 159 12.01 50.75 -7.67
CA PRO A 159 12.21 51.31 -6.32
C PRO A 159 10.97 51.26 -5.42
N ASN A 160 9.79 51.03 -5.99
CA ASN A 160 8.50 50.96 -5.27
C ASN A 160 8.03 49.54 -4.96
N ASP A 161 8.76 48.53 -5.39
CA ASP A 161 8.42 47.15 -5.09
C ASP A 161 8.67 46.85 -3.62
N ARG A 162 7.75 46.11 -2.99
CA ARG A 162 7.82 45.74 -1.58
C ARG A 162 7.91 44.22 -1.43
N MET A 163 8.70 43.78 -0.47
CA MET A 163 8.82 42.38 -0.10
C MET A 163 8.00 42.10 1.15
N TYR A 164 7.17 41.05 1.08
CA TYR A 164 6.40 40.53 2.20
C TYR A 164 6.93 39.15 2.52
N MET A 165 7.18 38.83 3.79
CA MET A 165 7.69 37.53 4.26
C MET A 165 6.60 36.73 4.95
N LEU A 166 6.69 35.40 4.82
CA LEU A 166 5.81 34.48 5.52
C LEU A 166 5.92 34.66 7.03
N GLY A 167 4.82 35.06 7.70
CA GLY A 167 4.75 35.28 9.15
C GLY A 167 3.91 34.24 9.88
N GLY A 168 3.10 33.47 9.14
CA GLY A 168 2.28 32.42 9.76
C GLY A 168 1.41 31.68 8.75
N MET A 169 0.81 30.61 9.25
CA MET A 169 -0.18 29.80 8.52
C MET A 169 -1.38 29.53 9.42
N SER A 170 -2.55 29.32 8.84
CA SER A 170 -3.71 28.80 9.56
C SER A 170 -4.56 27.90 8.67
N ASP A 171 -5.33 27.02 9.27
CA ASP A 171 -6.42 26.33 8.58
C ASP A 171 -7.78 27.03 8.84
N THR A 172 -8.82 26.52 8.24
CA THR A 172 -10.18 27.04 8.39
C THR A 172 -10.79 26.74 9.77
N ALA A 173 -10.20 25.86 10.58
CA ALA A 173 -10.57 25.61 11.98
C ALA A 173 -9.82 26.50 12.97
N SER A 174 -9.08 27.50 12.50
CA SER A 174 -8.29 28.46 13.28
C SER A 174 -7.06 27.85 13.99
N ASN A 175 -6.60 26.68 13.58
CA ASN A 175 -5.28 26.20 14.00
C ASN A 175 -4.20 27.06 13.35
N ARG A 176 -3.11 27.33 14.07
CA ARG A 176 -2.10 28.29 13.62
C ARG A 176 -0.68 27.79 13.82
N ILE A 177 0.17 28.17 12.86
CA ILE A 177 1.64 28.18 12.96
C ILE A 177 2.07 29.64 12.90
N THR A 178 2.91 30.06 13.85
CA THR A 178 3.42 31.43 13.93
C THR A 178 4.95 31.40 13.94
N PHE A 179 5.57 32.26 13.14
CA PHE A 179 7.02 32.41 13.06
C PHE A 179 7.49 33.63 13.87
N GLU A 180 8.36 33.42 14.85
CA GLU A 180 9.02 34.46 15.61
C GLU A 180 10.34 34.83 14.92
N ARG A 181 10.64 36.14 14.82
CA ARG A 181 11.84 36.62 14.13
C ARG A 181 12.67 37.57 15.02
N ASP A 182 13.97 37.57 14.82
CA ASP A 182 14.90 38.51 15.46
C ASP A 182 14.95 39.86 14.70
N SER A 183 15.80 40.79 15.19
CA SER A 183 15.99 42.12 14.56
C SER A 183 16.64 42.05 13.17
N GLN A 184 17.14 40.90 12.75
CA GLN A 184 17.69 40.62 11.43
C GLN A 184 16.67 39.83 10.55
N TYR A 185 15.42 39.74 11.02
CA TYR A 185 14.31 39.00 10.37
C TYR A 185 14.50 37.51 10.19
N ARG A 186 15.48 36.89 10.87
CA ARG A 186 15.66 35.46 10.86
C ARG A 186 14.64 34.78 11.80
N ILE A 187 14.11 33.63 11.42
CA ILE A 187 13.19 32.85 12.24
C ILE A 187 13.93 32.28 13.45
N THR A 188 13.59 32.72 14.65
CA THR A 188 14.21 32.24 15.90
C THR A 188 13.37 31.20 16.61
N GLY A 189 12.06 31.22 16.36
CA GLY A 189 11.10 30.29 16.94
C GLY A 189 9.91 30.04 16.04
N VAL A 190 9.28 28.88 16.26
CA VAL A 190 8.02 28.52 15.61
C VAL A 190 7.10 27.95 16.70
N SER A 191 5.88 28.47 16.77
CA SER A 191 4.85 27.97 17.67
C SER A 191 3.66 27.42 16.88
N HIS A 192 3.06 26.35 17.39
CA HIS A 192 1.91 25.67 16.82
C HIS A 192 0.80 25.55 17.86
N THR A 193 -0.46 25.67 17.45
CA THR A 193 -1.62 25.57 18.36
C THR A 193 -1.78 24.20 19.04
N ASP A 194 -1.20 23.13 18.53
CA ASP A 194 -1.10 21.83 19.19
C ASP A 194 -0.10 21.82 20.37
N GLY A 195 0.47 22.98 20.75
CA GLY A 195 1.40 23.11 21.85
C GLY A 195 2.87 22.93 21.47
N ILE A 196 3.18 22.63 20.21
CA ILE A 196 4.56 22.43 19.73
C ILE A 196 5.29 23.75 19.67
N ARG A 197 6.53 23.77 20.15
CA ARG A 197 7.46 24.90 20.09
C ARG A 197 8.79 24.47 19.51
N LEU A 198 9.27 25.22 18.52
CA LEU A 198 10.58 25.01 17.92
C LEU A 198 11.48 26.22 18.17
N LYS A 199 12.77 25.95 18.36
CA LYS A 199 13.83 26.94 18.44
C LYS A 199 14.86 26.70 17.35
N LEU A 200 15.21 27.74 16.61
CA LEU A 200 16.21 27.73 15.56
C LEU A 200 17.51 28.35 16.05
N THR A 201 18.63 27.74 15.70
CA THR A 201 19.99 28.25 15.98
C THR A 201 20.74 28.43 14.66
N TYR A 202 21.64 29.42 14.64
CA TYR A 202 22.34 29.84 13.42
C TYR A 202 23.87 29.80 13.60
N HIS A 203 24.58 29.54 12.53
CA HIS A 203 26.01 29.75 12.43
C HIS A 203 26.36 31.25 12.41
N ALA A 204 27.61 31.59 12.65
CA ALA A 204 28.10 32.98 12.55
C ALA A 204 27.94 33.56 11.15
N SER A 205 27.84 32.73 10.12
CA SER A 205 27.54 33.09 8.73
C SER A 205 26.11 33.58 8.51
N GLY A 206 25.20 33.31 9.47
CA GLY A 206 23.79 33.66 9.37
C GLY A 206 22.88 32.56 8.83
N TYR A 207 23.43 31.42 8.40
CA TYR A 207 22.66 30.26 7.96
C TYR A 207 22.22 29.35 9.10
N LEU A 208 21.15 28.60 8.89
CA LEU A 208 20.58 27.70 9.87
C LEU A 208 21.56 26.61 10.26
N LYS A 209 21.74 26.43 11.57
CA LYS A 209 22.59 25.40 12.16
C LYS A 209 21.77 24.21 12.65
N ALA A 210 20.66 24.46 13.36
CA ALA A 210 19.83 23.39 13.90
C ALA A 210 18.41 23.87 14.21
N ILE A 211 17.49 22.92 14.18
CA ILE A 211 16.10 23.09 14.62
C ILE A 211 15.88 22.14 15.80
N HIS A 212 15.43 22.71 16.92
CA HIS A 212 15.15 21.97 18.15
C HIS A 212 13.68 22.10 18.54
N ARG A 213 13.06 21.02 18.94
CA ARG A 213 11.77 21.02 19.62
C ARG A 213 12.01 21.29 21.10
N THR A 214 11.21 22.19 21.72
CA THR A 214 11.46 22.71 23.07
C THR A 214 10.23 22.73 23.98
N ASP A 215 9.08 22.25 23.52
CA ASP A 215 7.83 22.18 24.31
C ASP A 215 7.88 21.14 25.45
N ASN A 216 8.76 20.15 25.32
CA ASN A 216 9.09 19.14 26.32
C ASN A 216 10.62 19.07 26.51
N ASP A 217 11.17 17.88 26.68
CA ASP A 217 12.62 17.68 26.64
C ASP A 217 13.17 18.16 25.30
N ILE A 218 14.32 18.83 25.32
CA ILE A 218 14.94 19.36 24.09
C ILE A 218 15.30 18.21 23.15
N GLN A 219 14.70 18.24 21.97
CA GLN A 219 14.96 17.28 20.90
C GLN A 219 15.48 17.99 19.66
N THR A 220 16.63 17.60 19.14
CA THR A 220 17.11 18.08 17.84
C THR A 220 16.36 17.34 16.74
N LEU A 221 15.74 18.11 15.83
CA LEU A 221 15.00 17.59 14.69
C LEU A 221 15.85 17.54 13.43
N ALA A 222 16.73 18.52 13.24
CA ALA A 222 17.64 18.58 12.12
C ALA A 222 18.86 19.44 12.43
N THR A 223 20.02 19.12 11.80
CA THR A 223 21.24 19.91 11.86
C THR A 223 21.81 20.12 10.45
N TYR A 224 22.49 21.23 10.24
CA TYR A 224 23.00 21.67 8.95
C TYR A 224 24.41 22.26 9.08
N GLU A 225 25.29 21.89 8.18
CA GLU A 225 26.61 22.49 8.06
C GLU A 225 26.80 23.10 6.66
N GLN A 226 27.47 24.27 6.61
CA GLN A 226 27.73 24.98 5.37
C GLN A 226 29.23 25.25 5.21
N ASP A 227 29.66 25.34 3.95
CA ASP A 227 31.02 25.74 3.62
C ASP A 227 31.26 27.26 3.76
N ALA A 228 32.48 27.70 3.47
CA ALA A 228 32.85 29.13 3.55
C ALA A 228 32.07 30.05 2.56
N ARG A 229 31.44 29.47 1.53
CA ARG A 229 30.55 30.20 0.60
C ARG A 229 29.10 30.18 1.02
N GLY A 230 28.75 29.49 2.09
CA GLY A 230 27.39 29.34 2.61
C GLY A 230 26.55 28.26 1.90
N ARG A 231 27.19 27.31 1.19
CA ARG A 231 26.50 26.20 0.54
C ARG A 231 26.35 25.04 1.53
N LEU A 232 25.19 24.41 1.56
CA LEU A 232 24.89 23.27 2.43
C LEU A 232 25.77 22.06 2.09
N THR A 233 26.65 21.67 2.98
CA THR A 233 27.56 20.51 2.78
C THR A 233 27.11 19.26 3.50
N GLU A 234 26.32 19.41 4.57
CA GLU A 234 25.86 18.31 5.40
C GLU A 234 24.50 18.63 5.99
N ALA A 235 23.61 17.67 5.97
CA ALA A 235 22.31 17.72 6.63
C ALA A 235 22.03 16.39 7.34
N ASP A 236 21.64 16.45 8.62
CA ASP A 236 21.17 15.31 9.38
C ASP A 236 19.79 15.62 9.92
N ALA A 237 18.78 14.90 9.47
CA ALA A 237 17.38 15.21 9.74
C ALA A 237 16.59 13.98 10.19
N ARG A 238 15.47 14.22 10.88
CA ARG A 238 14.64 13.18 11.48
C ARG A 238 14.04 12.22 10.46
N LEU A 239 13.58 12.72 9.31
CA LEU A 239 12.97 11.94 8.25
C LEU A 239 13.94 11.64 7.11
N ASP A 240 14.87 12.55 6.87
CA ASP A 240 15.85 12.46 5.80
C ASP A 240 17.24 12.35 6.44
N TYR A 241 17.77 11.14 6.42
CA TYR A 241 18.99 10.80 7.14
C TYR A 241 20.22 11.59 6.63
N HIS A 242 21.30 11.43 7.30
CA HIS A 242 22.58 12.10 7.15
C HIS A 242 23.07 12.12 5.70
N LEU A 243 23.00 13.28 5.02
CA LEU A 243 23.39 13.50 3.63
C LEU A 243 24.49 14.55 3.49
N PHE A 244 25.36 14.32 2.51
CA PHE A 244 26.50 15.17 2.17
C PHE A 244 26.40 15.66 0.73
N TYR A 245 26.80 16.91 0.49
CA TYR A 245 26.68 17.57 -0.81
C TYR A 245 28.02 18.19 -1.23
N GLU A 246 28.37 18.04 -2.51
CA GLU A 246 29.51 18.70 -3.15
C GLU A 246 29.02 19.55 -4.31
N TYR A 247 29.68 20.69 -4.53
CA TYR A 247 29.25 21.70 -5.51
C TYR A 247 30.35 22.08 -6.50
N ASP A 248 29.96 22.49 -7.69
CA ASP A 248 30.84 23.16 -8.65
C ASP A 248 31.03 24.65 -8.34
N ALA A 249 31.75 25.35 -9.25
CA ALA A 249 32.02 26.79 -9.10
C ALA A 249 30.76 27.66 -9.27
N ALA A 250 29.73 27.15 -9.93
CA ALA A 250 28.43 27.82 -10.17
C ALA A 250 27.36 27.45 -9.11
N ASP A 251 27.76 26.87 -7.97
CA ASP A 251 26.93 26.48 -6.83
C ASP A 251 25.87 25.40 -7.13
N ARG A 252 26.10 24.57 -8.18
CA ARG A 252 25.26 23.44 -8.54
C ARG A 252 25.77 22.18 -7.84
N ILE A 253 24.91 21.32 -7.35
CA ILE A 253 25.27 20.03 -6.75
C ILE A 253 25.87 19.12 -7.83
N ILE A 254 27.13 18.72 -7.64
CA ILE A 254 27.81 17.75 -8.51
C ILE A 254 27.85 16.35 -7.89
N ARG A 255 27.59 16.25 -6.60
CA ARG A 255 27.47 14.96 -5.91
C ARG A 255 26.66 15.10 -4.63
N TRP A 256 25.82 14.10 -4.39
CA TRP A 256 25.32 13.83 -3.04
C TRP A 256 25.71 12.42 -2.62
N SER A 257 25.79 12.17 -1.32
CA SER A 257 26.09 10.85 -0.76
C SER A 257 25.58 10.73 0.67
N ASP A 258 25.38 9.48 1.11
CA ASP A 258 25.14 9.11 2.50
C ASP A 258 26.46 8.91 3.28
N ASN A 259 27.60 9.19 2.61
CA ASN A 259 28.95 8.94 3.08
C ASN A 259 29.23 7.47 3.44
N ASP A 260 28.55 6.55 2.76
CA ASP A 260 28.76 5.10 2.83
C ASP A 260 28.74 4.50 1.42
N GLN A 261 27.73 3.72 1.11
CA GLN A 261 27.62 2.98 -0.16
C GLN A 261 26.87 3.75 -1.24
N THR A 262 26.00 4.69 -0.86
CA THR A 262 25.12 5.39 -1.77
C THR A 262 25.65 6.76 -2.14
N TRP A 263 25.75 7.04 -3.41
CA TRP A 263 26.08 8.36 -3.97
C TRP A 263 25.62 8.48 -5.40
N SER A 264 25.32 9.73 -5.82
CA SER A 264 25.10 10.10 -7.23
C SER A 264 25.94 11.30 -7.60
N ARG A 265 26.43 11.34 -8.84
CA ARG A 265 27.21 12.45 -9.43
C ARG A 265 26.53 12.99 -10.68
N PHE A 266 26.66 14.30 -10.86
CA PHE A 266 26.03 15.05 -11.93
C PHE A 266 27.08 15.87 -12.67
N THR A 267 26.94 15.98 -14.00
CA THR A 267 27.70 16.92 -14.80
C THR A 267 26.75 17.77 -15.62
N TYR A 268 27.13 19.03 -15.84
CA TYR A 268 26.26 20.05 -16.42
C TYR A 268 26.89 20.64 -17.68
N ASP A 269 26.05 21.10 -18.62
CA ASP A 269 26.44 21.90 -19.75
C ASP A 269 26.61 23.41 -19.36
N GLU A 270 26.95 24.24 -20.36
CA GLU A 270 27.13 25.69 -20.14
C GLU A 270 25.83 26.41 -19.74
N GLN A 271 24.68 25.86 -20.05
CA GLN A 271 23.37 26.38 -19.70
C GLN A 271 22.92 25.90 -18.28
N GLY A 272 23.69 25.07 -17.64
CA GLY A 272 23.37 24.53 -16.30
C GLY A 272 22.45 23.31 -16.30
N ARG A 273 22.15 22.73 -17.46
CA ARG A 273 21.34 21.51 -17.60
C ARG A 273 22.18 20.27 -17.32
N CYS A 274 21.66 19.31 -16.60
CA CYS A 274 22.33 18.07 -16.30
C CYS A 274 22.45 17.20 -17.56
N VAL A 275 23.67 16.87 -17.97
CA VAL A 275 23.94 16.07 -19.18
C VAL A 275 24.39 14.65 -18.86
N ASN A 276 24.82 14.38 -17.63
CA ASN A 276 25.22 13.02 -17.23
C ASN A 276 24.97 12.80 -15.74
N VAL A 277 24.46 11.62 -15.44
CA VAL A 277 24.25 11.11 -14.09
C VAL A 277 24.99 9.80 -13.94
N THR A 278 25.71 9.62 -12.82
CA THR A 278 26.35 8.37 -12.46
C THR A 278 26.10 8.06 -11.00
N GLY A 279 25.66 6.86 -10.69
CA GLY A 279 25.41 6.40 -9.33
C GLY A 279 26.39 5.33 -8.87
N ALA A 280 26.38 5.08 -7.56
CA ALA A 280 27.17 4.04 -6.93
C ALA A 280 26.97 2.70 -7.65
N GLU A 281 28.07 1.97 -7.89
CA GLU A 281 28.08 0.69 -8.60
C GLU A 281 27.42 0.68 -9.99
N GLY A 282 27.14 1.86 -10.56
CA GLY A 282 26.49 2.00 -11.86
C GLY A 282 24.96 2.08 -11.84
N TYR A 283 24.35 2.18 -10.67
CA TYR A 283 22.91 2.45 -10.56
C TYR A 283 22.57 3.86 -11.06
N TYR A 284 21.43 4.02 -11.70
CA TYR A 284 20.92 5.30 -12.22
C TYR A 284 21.84 6.01 -13.24
N ASN A 285 22.75 5.29 -13.89
CA ASN A 285 23.59 5.91 -14.91
C ASN A 285 22.76 6.32 -16.12
N ALA A 286 22.88 7.59 -16.53
CA ALA A 286 22.21 8.11 -17.71
C ALA A 286 22.94 9.29 -18.33
N THR A 287 22.79 9.47 -19.65
CA THR A 287 23.18 10.67 -20.38
C THR A 287 21.94 11.35 -20.96
N LEU A 288 21.95 12.68 -20.92
CA LEU A 288 20.85 13.50 -21.43
C LEU A 288 21.37 14.40 -22.54
N ASP A 289 20.66 14.45 -23.68
CA ASP A 289 20.92 15.29 -24.83
C ASP A 289 19.68 16.14 -25.13
N TYR A 290 19.88 17.46 -25.18
CA TYR A 290 18.81 18.44 -25.29
C TYR A 290 18.75 19.03 -26.70
N GLY A 291 17.72 18.69 -27.44
CA GLY A 291 17.37 19.30 -28.71
C GLY A 291 16.30 20.38 -28.59
N ASP A 292 15.82 20.89 -29.71
CA ASP A 292 14.73 21.87 -29.76
C ASP A 292 13.38 21.17 -29.55
N GLY A 293 12.75 21.41 -28.38
CA GLY A 293 11.49 20.77 -27.98
C GLY A 293 11.59 19.26 -27.75
N CYS A 294 12.79 18.73 -27.58
CA CYS A 294 12.97 17.28 -27.35
C CYS A 294 14.20 17.02 -26.49
N THR A 295 14.04 16.18 -25.46
CA THR A 295 15.17 15.62 -24.68
C THR A 295 15.30 14.13 -24.91
N THR A 296 16.51 13.69 -25.23
CA THR A 296 16.88 12.28 -25.35
C THR A 296 17.64 11.86 -24.11
N VAL A 297 17.14 10.83 -23.42
CA VAL A 297 17.78 10.21 -22.26
C VAL A 297 18.27 8.82 -22.68
N THR A 298 19.56 8.56 -22.52
CA THR A 298 20.14 7.24 -22.79
C THR A 298 20.64 6.64 -21.48
N ASP A 299 20.12 5.49 -21.12
CA ASP A 299 20.53 4.67 -19.98
C ASP A 299 20.81 3.22 -20.44
N GLY A 300 21.03 2.29 -19.52
CA GLY A 300 21.26 0.87 -19.86
C GLY A 300 20.05 0.16 -20.45
N LYS A 301 18.82 0.69 -20.27
CA LYS A 301 17.60 0.19 -20.90
C LYS A 301 17.51 0.57 -22.38
N GLY A 302 18.12 1.68 -22.78
CA GLY A 302 18.09 2.20 -24.14
C GLY A 302 17.81 3.70 -24.21
N ILE A 303 17.03 4.10 -25.17
CA ILE A 303 16.76 5.50 -25.45
C ILE A 303 15.31 5.84 -25.13
N HIS A 304 15.13 6.82 -24.23
CA HIS A 304 13.86 7.48 -23.98
C HIS A 304 13.85 8.86 -24.66
N ARG A 305 12.72 9.31 -25.20
CA ARG A 305 12.58 10.66 -25.74
C ARG A 305 11.35 11.34 -25.16
N TYR A 306 11.52 12.60 -24.77
CA TYR A 306 10.49 13.48 -24.23
C TYR A 306 10.33 14.66 -25.17
N TYR A 307 9.17 14.79 -25.77
CA TYR A 307 8.82 15.92 -26.65
C TYR A 307 7.89 16.84 -25.88
N TYR A 308 8.17 18.13 -25.90
CA TYR A 308 7.44 19.14 -25.13
C TYR A 308 7.24 20.43 -25.95
N ASP A 309 6.19 21.18 -25.57
CA ASP A 309 5.90 22.47 -26.15
C ASP A 309 6.80 23.58 -25.53
N PRO A 310 6.74 24.83 -26.04
CA PRO A 310 7.48 25.96 -25.48
C PRO A 310 7.13 26.28 -24.02
N ASP A 311 5.93 25.91 -23.57
CA ASP A 311 5.45 26.13 -22.21
C ASP A 311 5.91 25.04 -21.25
N GLY A 312 6.57 23.99 -21.76
CA GLY A 312 7.12 22.88 -20.99
C GLY A 312 6.16 21.71 -20.77
N ASN A 313 5.00 21.68 -21.42
CA ASN A 313 4.10 20.53 -21.32
C ASN A 313 4.64 19.38 -22.18
N ILE A 314 4.74 18.19 -21.62
CA ILE A 314 5.12 17.00 -22.37
C ILE A 314 3.97 16.62 -23.31
N LEU A 315 4.25 16.61 -24.60
CA LEU A 315 3.29 16.23 -25.64
C LEU A 315 3.38 14.74 -25.99
N ARG A 316 4.60 14.18 -25.90
CA ARG A 316 4.85 12.78 -26.26
C ARG A 316 6.06 12.23 -25.50
N GLU A 317 5.90 11.03 -24.99
CA GLU A 317 6.98 10.20 -24.42
C GLU A 317 7.18 8.97 -25.32
N GLU A 318 8.43 8.64 -25.61
CA GLU A 318 8.83 7.45 -26.36
C GLU A 318 9.74 6.60 -25.46
N ALA A 319 9.32 5.38 -25.15
CA ALA A 319 10.05 4.43 -24.33
C ALA A 319 11.11 3.64 -25.11
N PRO A 320 12.05 2.93 -24.48
CA PRO A 320 13.12 2.17 -25.17
C PRO A 320 12.62 1.07 -26.11
N ASP A 321 11.43 0.54 -25.91
CA ASP A 321 10.80 -0.44 -26.81
C ASP A 321 10.07 0.20 -28.00
N GLY A 322 10.13 1.54 -28.12
CA GLY A 322 9.43 2.32 -29.14
C GLY A 322 7.96 2.60 -28.85
N SER A 323 7.45 2.15 -27.71
CA SER A 323 6.08 2.48 -27.28
C SER A 323 5.95 3.97 -26.99
N THR A 324 4.82 4.56 -27.38
CA THR A 324 4.62 6.01 -27.37
C THR A 324 3.35 6.39 -26.61
N THR A 325 3.48 7.25 -25.61
CA THR A 325 2.34 7.90 -24.94
C THR A 325 2.23 9.35 -25.40
N MET A 326 1.01 9.82 -25.72
CA MET A 326 0.76 11.21 -26.14
C MET A 326 -0.19 11.90 -25.16
N TYR A 327 -0.03 13.21 -25.03
CA TYR A 327 -0.78 14.08 -24.12
C TYR A 327 -1.31 15.30 -24.85
N GLU A 328 -2.52 15.71 -24.50
CA GLU A 328 -3.14 16.94 -24.98
C GLU A 328 -3.43 17.87 -23.80
N TRP A 329 -3.12 19.16 -23.93
CA TRP A 329 -3.21 20.15 -22.85
C TRP A 329 -4.04 21.36 -23.30
N ASP A 330 -4.67 22.05 -22.34
CA ASP A 330 -5.25 23.36 -22.57
C ASP A 330 -4.23 24.49 -22.28
N GLU A 331 -4.65 25.74 -22.50
CA GLU A 331 -3.85 26.95 -22.28
C GLU A 331 -3.50 27.21 -20.79
N PHE A 332 -4.13 26.49 -19.85
CA PHE A 332 -3.89 26.56 -18.41
C PHE A 332 -3.07 25.38 -17.88
N HIS A 333 -2.50 24.56 -18.76
CA HIS A 333 -1.74 23.34 -18.45
C HIS A 333 -2.59 22.24 -17.81
N HIS A 334 -3.90 22.20 -18.07
CA HIS A 334 -4.72 21.06 -17.67
C HIS A 334 -4.64 19.96 -18.74
N LEU A 335 -4.47 18.72 -18.30
CA LEU A 335 -4.46 17.55 -19.21
C LEU A 335 -5.86 17.29 -19.76
N LEU A 336 -6.04 17.40 -21.06
CA LEU A 336 -7.31 17.16 -21.78
C LEU A 336 -7.46 15.72 -22.23
N ALA A 337 -6.37 15.10 -22.70
CA ALA A 337 -6.38 13.70 -23.11
C ALA A 337 -5.02 13.04 -22.90
N ARG A 338 -5.06 11.73 -22.63
CA ARG A 338 -3.92 10.84 -22.62
C ARG A 338 -4.17 9.68 -23.57
N HIS A 339 -3.28 9.48 -24.52
CA HIS A 339 -3.29 8.39 -25.48
C HIS A 339 -2.22 7.37 -25.08
N SER A 340 -2.61 6.17 -24.71
CA SER A 340 -1.67 5.10 -24.40
C SER A 340 -1.04 4.50 -25.65
N PRO A 341 0.12 3.81 -25.56
CA PRO A 341 0.77 3.16 -26.69
C PRO A 341 -0.10 2.13 -27.42
N ALA A 342 -1.01 1.47 -26.73
CA ALA A 342 -1.98 0.52 -27.31
C ALA A 342 -3.23 1.20 -27.89
N GLY A 343 -3.28 2.54 -27.92
CA GLY A 343 -4.38 3.33 -28.51
C GLY A 343 -5.58 3.55 -27.58
N ARG A 344 -5.45 3.32 -26.28
CA ARG A 344 -6.48 3.68 -25.29
C ARG A 344 -6.45 5.18 -25.06
N VAL A 345 -7.62 5.83 -25.05
CA VAL A 345 -7.75 7.28 -24.87
C VAL A 345 -8.57 7.59 -23.63
N GLU A 346 -7.99 8.28 -22.69
CA GLU A 346 -8.65 8.86 -21.52
C GLU A 346 -8.84 10.35 -21.75
N LYS A 347 -10.00 10.92 -21.35
CA LYS A 347 -10.30 12.34 -21.52
C LYS A 347 -10.69 13.00 -20.22
N PHE A 348 -10.31 14.26 -20.08
CA PHE A 348 -10.51 15.09 -18.90
C PHE A 348 -11.12 16.42 -19.29
N GLU A 349 -12.18 16.83 -18.61
CA GLU A 349 -12.81 18.15 -18.79
C GLU A 349 -12.82 18.89 -17.46
N TYR A 350 -12.62 20.19 -17.54
CA TYR A 350 -12.50 21.06 -16.36
C TYR A 350 -13.59 22.13 -16.36
N ASN A 351 -14.03 22.55 -15.17
CA ASN A 351 -14.95 23.66 -15.08
C ASN A 351 -14.20 25.00 -15.20
N ALA A 352 -14.78 25.95 -15.91
CA ALA A 352 -14.18 27.25 -16.17
C ALA A 352 -14.11 28.16 -14.90
N ALA A 353 -14.94 27.90 -13.88
CA ALA A 353 -15.00 28.76 -12.70
C ALA A 353 -13.83 28.53 -11.72
N HIS A 354 -13.40 27.29 -11.59
CA HIS A 354 -12.46 26.86 -10.55
C HIS A 354 -11.30 26.01 -11.08
N GLY A 355 -11.23 25.74 -12.40
CA GLY A 355 -10.19 24.89 -13.00
C GLY A 355 -10.18 23.44 -12.45
N GLN A 356 -11.33 22.96 -11.96
CA GLN A 356 -11.43 21.63 -11.35
C GLN A 356 -12.02 20.63 -12.32
N LEU A 357 -11.59 19.36 -12.19
CA LEU A 357 -12.08 18.27 -13.03
C LEU A 357 -13.61 18.15 -12.92
N SER A 358 -14.32 18.33 -14.02
CA SER A 358 -15.77 18.22 -14.11
C SER A 358 -16.24 16.90 -14.69
N ARG A 359 -15.44 16.30 -15.61
CA ARG A 359 -15.70 15.01 -16.21
C ARG A 359 -14.41 14.26 -16.49
N TYR A 360 -14.44 12.96 -16.24
CA TYR A 360 -13.43 12.00 -16.66
C TYR A 360 -14.10 10.93 -17.52
N THR A 361 -13.56 10.68 -18.70
CA THR A 361 -14.01 9.62 -19.61
C THR A 361 -12.90 8.59 -19.76
N ALA A 362 -13.16 7.37 -19.33
CA ALA A 362 -12.23 6.25 -19.47
C ALA A 362 -12.19 5.75 -20.94
N ALA A 363 -11.22 4.92 -21.27
CA ALA A 363 -10.99 4.44 -22.62
C ALA A 363 -12.13 3.56 -23.20
N ASP A 364 -12.97 2.97 -22.35
CA ASP A 364 -14.17 2.23 -22.72
C ASP A 364 -15.43 3.12 -22.85
N GLY A 365 -15.28 4.44 -22.69
CA GLY A 365 -16.35 5.41 -22.70
C GLY A 365 -17.12 5.53 -21.40
N ALA A 366 -16.67 4.91 -20.32
CA ALA A 366 -17.26 5.07 -18.99
C ALA A 366 -16.99 6.49 -18.47
N GLU A 367 -18.06 7.20 -18.07
CA GLU A 367 -17.96 8.60 -17.66
C GLU A 367 -18.20 8.79 -16.17
N TRP A 368 -17.32 9.56 -15.53
CA TRP A 368 -17.48 10.06 -14.18
C TRP A 368 -17.70 11.56 -14.21
N GLN A 369 -18.68 12.09 -13.47
CA GLN A 369 -19.00 13.52 -13.41
C GLN A 369 -18.82 14.04 -11.99
N TYR A 370 -18.22 15.24 -11.87
CA TYR A 370 -17.93 15.90 -10.61
C TYR A 370 -18.61 17.27 -10.60
N ARG A 371 -19.28 17.60 -9.51
CA ARG A 371 -19.88 18.92 -9.30
C ARG A 371 -19.34 19.52 -8.01
N TYR A 372 -19.26 20.82 -7.99
CA TYR A 372 -18.72 21.59 -6.88
C TYR A 372 -19.72 22.65 -6.43
N ASP A 373 -19.64 23.05 -5.15
CA ASP A 373 -20.43 24.15 -4.60
C ASP A 373 -19.83 25.51 -5.05
N GLU A 374 -20.44 26.61 -4.63
CA GLU A 374 -19.99 27.98 -4.96
C GLU A 374 -18.60 28.32 -4.43
N ARG A 375 -18.13 27.60 -3.41
CA ARG A 375 -16.79 27.72 -2.84
C ARG A 375 -15.76 26.88 -3.57
N GLY A 376 -16.18 26.08 -4.56
CA GLY A 376 -15.35 25.11 -5.26
C GLY A 376 -15.08 23.84 -4.46
N LEU A 377 -15.89 23.51 -3.45
CA LEU A 377 -15.80 22.25 -2.72
C LEU A 377 -16.65 21.19 -3.42
N LEU A 378 -16.13 19.96 -3.47
CA LEU A 378 -16.83 18.84 -4.12
C LEU A 378 -18.20 18.60 -3.47
N SER A 379 -19.28 18.65 -4.26
CA SER A 379 -20.65 18.43 -3.80
C SER A 379 -21.26 17.12 -4.29
N ASN A 380 -20.93 16.68 -5.51
CA ASN A 380 -21.50 15.47 -6.09
C ASN A 380 -20.47 14.70 -6.92
N ILE A 381 -20.60 13.38 -6.90
CA ILE A 381 -19.94 12.48 -7.86
C ILE A 381 -21.01 11.59 -8.47
N THR A 382 -21.04 11.52 -9.80
CA THR A 382 -21.89 10.58 -10.53
C THR A 382 -21.00 9.57 -11.25
N ASP A 383 -21.28 8.28 -11.06
CA ASP A 383 -20.54 7.18 -11.66
C ASP A 383 -21.05 6.84 -13.08
N PRO A 384 -20.39 5.93 -13.85
CA PRO A 384 -20.83 5.52 -15.18
C PRO A 384 -22.18 4.81 -15.22
N ALA A 385 -22.68 4.30 -14.11
CA ALA A 385 -24.02 3.72 -14.00
C ALA A 385 -25.11 4.78 -13.70
N GLY A 386 -24.72 6.04 -13.53
CA GLY A 386 -25.64 7.15 -13.19
C GLY A 386 -25.93 7.27 -11.70
N GLN A 387 -25.23 6.53 -10.86
CA GLN A 387 -25.38 6.61 -9.41
C GLN A 387 -24.68 7.88 -8.89
N THR A 388 -25.38 8.64 -8.04
CA THR A 388 -24.86 9.92 -7.54
C THR A 388 -24.71 9.91 -6.03
N TRP A 389 -23.49 10.22 -5.57
CA TRP A 389 -23.17 10.52 -4.17
C TRP A 389 -23.16 12.02 -3.96
N THR A 390 -23.72 12.47 -2.86
CA THR A 390 -23.80 13.89 -2.50
C THR A 390 -23.02 14.15 -1.21
N GLN A 391 -22.28 15.25 -1.17
CA GLN A 391 -21.53 15.72 -0.01
C GLN A 391 -21.95 17.15 0.36
N GLN A 392 -22.11 17.41 1.66
CA GLN A 392 -22.28 18.75 2.19
C GLN A 392 -21.15 19.07 3.16
N CYS A 393 -20.63 20.29 3.07
CA CYS A 393 -19.56 20.78 3.94
C CYS A 393 -20.09 21.89 4.86
N ASP A 394 -19.49 21.98 6.06
CA ASP A 394 -19.75 23.11 6.98
C ASP A 394 -19.08 24.41 6.49
N GLU A 395 -19.17 25.48 7.29
CA GLU A 395 -18.58 26.78 6.96
C GLU A 395 -17.04 26.72 6.86
N ARG A 396 -16.39 25.75 7.56
CA ARG A 396 -14.94 25.51 7.50
C ARG A 396 -14.53 24.72 6.26
N GLY A 397 -15.48 24.19 5.48
CA GLY A 397 -15.20 23.33 4.33
C GLY A 397 -15.07 21.86 4.68
N LEU A 398 -15.32 21.45 5.92
CA LEU A 398 -15.26 20.06 6.35
C LEU A 398 -16.55 19.32 5.97
N PRO A 399 -16.49 18.11 5.38
CA PRO A 399 -17.66 17.35 5.01
C PRO A 399 -18.43 16.89 6.26
N VAL A 400 -19.70 17.31 6.39
CA VAL A 400 -20.57 16.97 7.55
C VAL A 400 -21.66 15.96 7.20
N SER A 401 -22.03 15.84 5.93
CA SER A 401 -23.03 14.89 5.45
C SER A 401 -22.58 14.27 4.14
N LEU A 402 -22.68 12.95 4.08
CA LEU A 402 -22.41 12.15 2.89
C LEU A 402 -23.67 11.32 2.62
N VAL A 403 -24.28 11.50 1.46
CA VAL A 403 -25.51 10.78 1.07
C VAL A 403 -25.19 9.82 -0.09
N SER A 404 -25.53 8.55 0.09
CA SER A 404 -25.39 7.53 -0.94
C SER A 404 -26.45 7.68 -2.04
N PRO A 405 -26.29 7.01 -3.23
CA PRO A 405 -27.31 7.01 -4.28
C PRO A 405 -28.67 6.48 -3.82
N GLN A 406 -28.73 5.68 -2.78
CA GLN A 406 -29.94 5.13 -2.16
C GLN A 406 -30.55 6.04 -1.09
N GLY A 407 -29.96 7.23 -0.88
CA GLY A 407 -30.44 8.20 0.10
C GLY A 407 -29.97 7.94 1.54
N GLU A 408 -29.02 7.03 1.76
CA GLU A 408 -28.46 6.78 3.09
C GLU A 408 -27.49 7.88 3.47
N GLU A 409 -27.74 8.52 4.61
CA GLU A 409 -26.90 9.59 5.13
C GLU A 409 -25.90 9.06 6.15
N THR A 410 -24.63 9.43 5.97
CA THR A 410 -23.57 9.33 6.97
C THR A 410 -23.18 10.73 7.43
N ARG A 411 -23.35 11.03 8.72
CA ARG A 411 -22.98 12.32 9.32
C ARG A 411 -21.62 12.24 9.99
N LEU A 412 -20.83 13.29 9.81
CA LEU A 412 -19.50 13.45 10.38
C LEU A 412 -19.51 14.59 11.37
N ALA A 413 -18.97 14.38 12.56
CA ALA A 413 -18.81 15.40 13.59
C ALA A 413 -17.32 15.71 13.79
N TYR A 414 -17.03 16.96 14.10
CA TYR A 414 -15.64 17.44 14.26
C TYR A 414 -15.46 18.19 15.57
N THR A 415 -14.25 18.19 16.08
CA THR A 415 -13.86 19.06 17.20
C THR A 415 -13.83 20.52 16.72
N ALA A 416 -13.64 21.46 17.66
CA ALA A 416 -13.40 22.86 17.32
C ALA A 416 -12.14 23.05 16.44
N GLN A 417 -11.13 22.18 16.63
CA GLN A 417 -9.88 22.16 15.88
C GLN A 417 -10.00 21.48 14.50
N GLY A 418 -11.19 21.03 14.10
CA GLY A 418 -11.42 20.40 12.79
C GLY A 418 -11.05 18.93 12.72
N LEU A 419 -10.76 18.26 13.85
CA LEU A 419 -10.47 16.84 13.90
C LEU A 419 -11.77 16.03 13.98
N LEU A 420 -11.84 14.90 13.27
CA LEU A 420 -13.01 14.03 13.25
C LEU A 420 -13.27 13.46 14.65
N SER A 421 -14.39 13.80 15.29
CA SER A 421 -14.79 13.31 16.61
C SER A 421 -15.83 12.22 16.58
N GLY A 422 -16.55 12.04 15.45
CA GLY A 422 -17.55 11.00 15.35
C GLY A 422 -18.10 10.78 13.95
N ILE A 423 -18.51 9.54 13.72
CA ILE A 423 -19.26 9.11 12.52
C ILE A 423 -20.59 8.55 12.97
N PHE A 424 -21.68 8.99 12.34
CA PHE A 424 -23.05 8.60 12.67
C PHE A 424 -23.78 8.10 11.43
N ARG A 425 -24.61 7.08 11.59
CA ARG A 425 -25.51 6.58 10.57
C ARG A 425 -26.86 6.28 11.22
N GLN A 426 -27.96 6.80 10.69
CA GLN A 426 -29.29 6.67 11.27
C GLN A 426 -29.33 7.06 12.78
N ASP A 427 -28.64 8.14 13.15
CA ASP A 427 -28.43 8.62 14.53
C ASP A 427 -27.63 7.71 15.47
N GLU A 428 -27.21 6.53 15.02
CA GLU A 428 -26.28 5.68 15.78
C GLU A 428 -24.84 6.09 15.57
N ARG A 429 -24.10 6.15 16.67
CA ARG A 429 -22.65 6.42 16.64
C ARG A 429 -21.91 5.19 16.12
N ARG A 430 -21.28 5.29 14.96
CA ARG A 430 -20.45 4.22 14.37
C ARG A 430 -18.99 4.27 14.82
N LEU A 431 -18.50 5.47 15.12
CA LEU A 431 -17.16 5.71 15.60
C LEU A 431 -17.16 6.96 16.48
N GLY A 432 -16.46 6.91 17.61
CA GLY A 432 -16.13 8.07 18.43
C GLY A 432 -14.61 8.20 18.57
N ILE A 433 -14.10 9.42 18.53
CA ILE A 433 -12.68 9.74 18.73
C ILE A 433 -12.57 10.86 19.74
N GLU A 434 -11.83 10.60 20.81
CA GLU A 434 -11.46 11.62 21.80
C GLU A 434 -9.96 11.90 21.69
N TYR A 435 -9.60 13.14 21.89
CA TYR A 435 -8.25 13.64 21.71
C TYR A 435 -7.69 14.18 23.03
N ASP A 436 -6.40 14.02 23.24
CA ASP A 436 -5.71 14.65 24.36
C ASP A 436 -5.49 16.16 24.12
N HIS A 437 -4.85 16.84 25.07
CA HIS A 437 -4.58 18.28 25.04
C HIS A 437 -3.60 18.70 23.93
N HIS A 438 -2.91 17.76 23.28
CA HIS A 438 -2.05 17.97 22.11
C HIS A 438 -2.75 17.56 20.79
N ASN A 439 -4.07 17.35 20.83
CA ASN A 439 -4.87 16.91 19.69
C ASN A 439 -4.49 15.53 19.12
N ARG A 440 -3.85 14.65 19.95
CA ARG A 440 -3.56 13.26 19.55
C ARG A 440 -4.73 12.35 19.92
N PRO A 441 -5.09 11.37 19.06
CA PRO A 441 -6.20 10.45 19.36
C PRO A 441 -5.89 9.62 20.63
N GLU A 442 -6.57 9.91 21.72
CA GLU A 442 -6.39 9.21 23.00
C GLU A 442 -7.33 8.02 23.15
N THR A 443 -8.60 8.19 22.80
CA THR A 443 -9.63 7.15 22.89
C THR A 443 -10.37 7.00 21.58
N LEU A 444 -10.46 5.76 21.10
CA LEU A 444 -11.31 5.35 20.00
C LEU A 444 -12.44 4.47 20.54
N THR A 445 -13.69 4.85 20.28
CA THR A 445 -14.88 4.07 20.66
C THR A 445 -15.57 3.57 19.40
N ASP A 446 -15.73 2.24 19.27
CA ASP A 446 -16.45 1.63 18.16
C ASP A 446 -17.97 1.68 18.33
N VAL A 447 -18.70 1.15 17.34
CA VAL A 447 -20.17 1.10 17.35
C VAL A 447 -20.76 0.24 18.48
N MET A 448 -19.98 -0.68 19.03
CA MET A 448 -20.38 -1.52 20.17
C MET A 448 -20.04 -0.88 21.53
N GLY A 449 -19.45 0.32 21.53
CA GLY A 449 -19.00 1.00 22.73
C GLY A 449 -17.66 0.47 23.28
N ARG A 450 -16.89 -0.29 22.48
CA ARG A 450 -15.57 -0.81 22.89
C ARG A 450 -14.53 0.27 22.73
N GLU A 451 -13.70 0.48 23.73
CA GLU A 451 -12.72 1.55 23.78
C GLU A 451 -11.28 1.04 23.58
N HIS A 452 -10.55 1.76 22.78
CA HIS A 452 -9.11 1.62 22.58
C HIS A 452 -8.42 2.89 23.06
N HIS A 453 -7.47 2.75 23.97
CA HIS A 453 -6.74 3.88 24.55
C HIS A 453 -5.28 3.86 24.10
N THR A 454 -4.74 5.04 23.78
CA THR A 454 -3.34 5.23 23.39
C THR A 454 -2.69 6.27 24.29
N GLU A 455 -1.56 5.90 24.92
CA GLU A 455 -0.70 6.80 25.69
C GLU A 455 0.50 7.21 24.81
N TYR A 456 0.89 8.47 24.87
CA TYR A 456 1.97 9.03 24.04
C TYR A 456 3.14 9.51 24.89
N SER A 457 4.35 9.46 24.26
CA SER A 457 5.55 10.14 24.81
C SER A 457 5.44 11.66 24.64
N GLY A 458 6.36 12.38 25.25
CA GLY A 458 6.51 13.83 25.03
C GLY A 458 6.88 14.22 23.59
N HIS A 459 7.25 13.26 22.75
CA HIS A 459 7.61 13.46 21.33
C HIS A 459 6.53 12.95 20.36
N ASP A 460 5.27 12.85 20.82
CA ASP A 460 4.08 12.43 20.05
C ASP A 460 4.10 10.99 19.54
N LEU A 461 4.97 10.14 20.14
CA LEU A 461 5.04 8.73 19.77
C LEU A 461 4.16 7.89 20.70
N PRO A 462 3.36 6.95 20.17
CA PRO A 462 2.60 6.03 21.00
C PRO A 462 3.56 5.13 21.81
N VAL A 463 3.41 5.08 23.12
CA VAL A 463 4.24 4.25 24.01
C VAL A 463 3.47 3.11 24.62
N LYS A 464 2.14 3.25 24.70
CA LYS A 464 1.29 2.18 25.21
C LYS A 464 -0.10 2.25 24.57
N MET A 465 -0.57 1.11 24.16
CA MET A 465 -1.92 0.96 23.61
C MET A 465 -2.66 -0.10 24.43
N ARG A 466 -3.91 0.17 24.76
CA ARG A 466 -4.81 -0.78 25.45
C ARG A 466 -6.07 -0.96 24.62
N GLY A 467 -6.45 -2.21 24.41
CA GLY A 467 -7.70 -2.58 23.79
C GLY A 467 -8.72 -3.07 24.81
N PRO A 468 -9.97 -3.26 24.39
CA PRO A 468 -11.00 -3.88 25.20
C PRO A 468 -10.57 -5.32 25.56
N GLY A 469 -11.02 -5.82 26.73
CA GLY A 469 -10.67 -7.16 27.19
C GLY A 469 -9.22 -7.34 27.67
N GLY A 470 -8.54 -6.26 28.09
CA GLY A 470 -7.24 -6.29 28.75
C GLY A 470 -6.02 -6.47 27.86
N GLN A 471 -6.19 -6.40 26.54
CA GLN A 471 -5.08 -6.40 25.59
C GLN A 471 -4.23 -5.15 25.75
N SER A 472 -2.90 -5.30 25.79
CA SER A 472 -1.99 -4.16 25.84
C SER A 472 -0.71 -4.40 25.06
N VAL A 473 -0.21 -3.31 24.47
CA VAL A 473 1.05 -3.27 23.72
C VAL A 473 1.85 -2.08 24.23
N ARG A 474 3.12 -2.32 24.57
CA ARG A 474 4.09 -1.26 24.86
C ARG A 474 5.05 -1.13 23.69
N LEU A 475 5.38 0.11 23.33
CA LEU A 475 6.26 0.45 22.22
C LEU A 475 7.47 1.19 22.75
N GLN A 476 8.65 0.82 22.30
CA GLN A 476 9.92 1.47 22.62
C GLN A 476 10.48 2.10 21.34
N TRP A 477 11.04 3.31 21.47
CA TRP A 477 11.51 4.10 20.35
C TRP A 477 12.96 4.54 20.57
N GLN A 478 13.72 4.64 19.50
CA GLN A 478 15.09 5.18 19.47
C GLN A 478 15.15 6.46 18.65
N GLN A 479 16.36 6.98 18.43
CA GLN A 479 16.60 8.16 17.59
C GLN A 479 15.91 8.03 16.22
N HIS A 480 15.58 9.16 15.61
CA HIS A 480 14.86 9.27 14.35
C HIS A 480 13.49 8.56 14.35
N HIS A 481 12.88 8.40 15.55
CA HIS A 481 11.56 7.80 15.73
C HIS A 481 11.43 6.37 15.14
N LYS A 482 12.51 5.61 15.16
CA LYS A 482 12.47 4.20 14.77
C LYS A 482 12.02 3.34 15.94
N LEU A 483 11.11 2.41 15.66
CA LEU A 483 10.60 1.46 16.66
C LEU A 483 11.72 0.49 17.05
N SER A 484 12.15 0.51 18.35
CA SER A 484 13.23 -0.36 18.84
C SER A 484 12.72 -1.59 19.58
N GLY A 485 11.47 -1.59 20.04
CA GLY A 485 10.89 -2.74 20.72
C GLY A 485 9.38 -2.72 20.78
N ILE A 486 8.80 -3.92 20.84
CA ILE A 486 7.38 -4.16 21.07
C ILE A 486 7.23 -5.19 22.19
N GLU A 487 6.43 -4.90 23.18
CA GLU A 487 6.05 -5.82 24.25
C GLU A 487 4.53 -5.95 24.27
N ARG A 488 4.02 -7.14 23.98
CA ARG A 488 2.59 -7.45 24.04
C ARG A 488 2.29 -8.25 25.31
N ALA A 489 1.14 -7.99 25.92
CA ALA A 489 0.71 -8.77 27.06
C ALA A 489 0.61 -10.27 26.68
N GLY A 490 1.31 -11.13 27.41
CA GLY A 490 1.26 -12.58 27.20
C GLY A 490 2.26 -13.16 26.20
N THR A 491 3.14 -12.33 25.60
CA THR A 491 4.25 -12.77 24.73
C THR A 491 5.59 -12.21 25.22
N GLY A 492 6.70 -12.68 24.66
CA GLY A 492 8.01 -12.07 24.85
C GLY A 492 8.16 -10.74 24.11
N ALA A 493 9.18 -9.98 24.47
CA ALA A 493 9.50 -8.72 23.84
C ALA A 493 10.19 -8.96 22.49
N GLU A 494 9.75 -8.22 21.48
CA GLU A 494 10.40 -8.13 20.17
C GLU A 494 11.37 -6.94 20.15
N GLY A 495 12.50 -7.06 19.44
CA GLY A 495 13.51 -6.00 19.32
C GLY A 495 13.86 -5.71 17.87
N PHE A 496 14.14 -4.42 17.57
CA PHE A 496 14.52 -3.97 16.22
C PHE A 496 15.80 -3.15 16.29
N ARG A 497 16.69 -3.39 15.36
CA ARG A 497 17.95 -2.66 15.26
C ARG A 497 18.13 -2.16 13.82
N TYR A 498 18.53 -0.92 13.69
CA TYR A 498 18.66 -0.23 12.40
C TYR A 498 20.10 0.24 12.19
N ASP A 499 20.46 0.45 10.92
CA ASP A 499 21.67 1.17 10.58
C ASP A 499 21.46 2.69 10.72
N ARG A 500 22.50 3.47 10.41
CA ARG A 500 22.44 4.94 10.46
C ARG A 500 21.53 5.55 9.40
N HIS A 501 21.16 4.80 8.34
CA HIS A 501 20.23 5.22 7.28
C HIS A 501 18.78 4.80 7.57
N GLY A 502 18.54 4.12 8.69
CA GLY A 502 17.21 3.68 9.12
C GLY A 502 16.76 2.37 8.51
N ASN A 503 17.64 1.61 7.87
CA ASN A 503 17.34 0.28 7.36
C ASN A 503 17.37 -0.74 8.49
N LEU A 504 16.44 -1.68 8.50
CA LEU A 504 16.32 -2.71 9.52
C LEU A 504 17.46 -3.73 9.39
N LEU A 505 18.46 -3.68 10.26
CA LEU A 505 19.58 -4.63 10.29
C LEU A 505 19.23 -5.94 10.98
N ALA A 506 18.39 -5.90 12.01
CA ALA A 506 18.03 -7.09 12.76
C ALA A 506 16.65 -6.94 13.40
N TRP A 507 15.92 -8.05 13.41
CA TRP A 507 14.72 -8.26 14.19
C TRP A 507 14.96 -9.43 15.14
N THR A 508 14.59 -9.25 16.41
CA THR A 508 14.63 -10.27 17.45
C THR A 508 13.20 -10.59 17.86
N ASP A 509 12.81 -11.85 17.78
CA ASP A 509 11.47 -12.29 18.17
C ASP A 509 11.32 -12.47 19.70
N GLY A 510 10.11 -12.84 20.15
CA GLY A 510 9.80 -13.06 21.55
C GLY A 510 10.58 -14.23 22.22
N ASN A 511 11.16 -15.13 21.46
CA ASN A 511 12.03 -16.20 21.94
C ASN A 511 13.52 -15.81 21.95
N GLY A 512 13.86 -14.59 21.53
CA GLY A 512 15.23 -14.09 21.41
C GLY A 512 15.96 -14.56 20.15
N VAL A 513 15.24 -15.10 19.17
CA VAL A 513 15.79 -15.49 17.86
C VAL A 513 16.02 -14.26 17.01
N VAL A 514 17.17 -14.15 16.38
CA VAL A 514 17.59 -12.99 15.60
C VAL A 514 17.58 -13.31 14.10
N TRP A 515 16.92 -12.46 13.35
CA TRP A 515 16.93 -12.41 11.89
C TRP A 515 17.70 -11.17 11.45
N THR A 516 18.53 -11.27 10.41
CA THR A 516 19.34 -10.13 9.95
C THR A 516 19.11 -9.83 8.48
N MET A 517 19.34 -8.56 8.11
CA MET A 517 19.29 -8.07 6.73
C MET A 517 20.57 -7.30 6.41
N GLU A 518 21.00 -7.39 5.17
CA GLU A 518 22.15 -6.67 4.62
C GLU A 518 21.68 -5.83 3.43
N TYR A 519 22.23 -4.61 3.32
CA TYR A 519 21.84 -3.67 2.27
C TYR A 519 23.06 -3.27 1.44
N GLY A 520 22.82 -3.00 0.16
CA GLY A 520 23.75 -2.43 -0.78
C GLY A 520 23.45 -0.95 -1.08
N PRO A 521 24.04 -0.37 -2.12
CA PRO A 521 23.76 0.99 -2.53
C PRO A 521 22.26 1.24 -2.75
N PHE A 522 21.80 2.48 -2.47
CA PHE A 522 20.41 2.90 -2.58
C PHE A 522 19.43 2.06 -1.73
N ASP A 523 19.93 1.52 -0.60
CA ASP A 523 19.16 0.75 0.36
C ASP A 523 18.49 -0.52 -0.20
N PHE A 524 19.02 -1.07 -1.30
CA PHE A 524 18.55 -2.35 -1.82
C PHE A 524 18.92 -3.49 -0.86
N PRO A 525 17.96 -4.32 -0.40
CA PRO A 525 18.30 -5.49 0.41
C PRO A 525 19.05 -6.51 -0.44
N VAL A 526 20.30 -6.81 -0.11
CA VAL A 526 21.16 -7.74 -0.86
C VAL A 526 21.25 -9.12 -0.24
N ALA A 527 20.96 -9.24 1.07
CA ALA A 527 20.84 -10.53 1.74
C ALA A 527 19.95 -10.46 2.99
N ARG A 528 19.41 -11.62 3.34
CA ARG A 528 18.82 -11.85 4.66
C ARG A 528 19.34 -13.16 5.23
N THR A 529 19.45 -13.21 6.57
CA THR A 529 19.77 -14.44 7.29
C THR A 529 18.66 -14.75 8.26
N ASP A 530 18.15 -15.98 8.25
CA ASP A 530 17.06 -16.41 9.11
C ASP A 530 17.54 -16.82 10.50
N GLY A 531 16.61 -17.24 11.37
CA GLY A 531 16.89 -17.62 12.76
C GLY A 531 17.84 -18.81 12.91
N GLU A 532 17.91 -19.69 11.93
CA GLU A 532 18.82 -20.85 11.87
C GLU A 532 20.20 -20.51 11.25
N GLY A 533 20.36 -19.31 10.71
CA GLY A 533 21.58 -18.85 10.08
C GLY A 533 21.65 -19.11 8.58
N HIS A 534 20.55 -19.47 7.94
CA HIS A 534 20.47 -19.70 6.51
C HIS A 534 20.39 -18.37 5.75
N ARG A 535 21.29 -18.19 4.78
CA ARG A 535 21.44 -16.92 4.07
C ARG A 535 20.83 -16.97 2.68
N TRP A 536 19.89 -16.06 2.40
CA TRP A 536 19.30 -15.76 1.11
C TRP A 536 19.96 -14.53 0.52
N GLN A 537 20.18 -14.47 -0.80
CA GLN A 537 20.81 -13.34 -1.49
C GLN A 537 19.92 -12.83 -2.61
N TYR A 538 20.01 -11.54 -2.90
CA TYR A 538 19.20 -10.85 -3.90
C TYR A 538 20.12 -10.06 -4.82
N ARG A 539 19.85 -10.09 -6.13
CA ARG A 539 20.55 -9.29 -7.13
C ARG A 539 19.57 -8.50 -7.95
N TYR A 540 19.98 -7.31 -8.32
CA TYR A 540 19.14 -6.35 -9.02
C TYR A 540 19.79 -5.97 -10.34
N ASP A 541 18.98 -5.67 -11.34
CA ASP A 541 19.41 -4.98 -12.56
C ASP A 541 19.66 -3.51 -12.24
N LYS A 542 20.79 -2.98 -12.65
CA LYS A 542 21.22 -1.62 -12.30
C LYS A 542 20.48 -0.52 -13.06
N ASP A 543 19.93 -0.85 -14.20
CA ASP A 543 19.24 0.08 -15.09
C ASP A 543 17.72 0.08 -14.85
N THR A 544 17.11 -1.09 -14.65
CA THR A 544 15.69 -1.22 -14.38
C THR A 544 15.33 -1.16 -12.90
N LEU A 545 16.32 -1.36 -12.01
CA LEU A 545 16.19 -1.42 -10.54
C LEU A 545 15.30 -2.58 -10.07
N GLN A 546 15.05 -3.55 -10.93
CA GLN A 546 14.23 -4.71 -10.66
C GLN A 546 15.06 -5.88 -10.16
N LEU A 547 14.46 -6.72 -9.31
CA LEU A 547 15.05 -7.97 -8.85
C LEU A 547 15.25 -8.92 -10.04
N THR A 548 16.48 -9.42 -10.26
CA THR A 548 16.82 -10.34 -11.34
C THR A 548 17.17 -11.72 -10.86
N GLU A 549 17.63 -11.85 -9.61
CA GLU A 549 18.02 -13.16 -9.08
C GLU A 549 17.77 -13.25 -7.58
N VAL A 550 17.23 -14.39 -7.15
CA VAL A 550 17.18 -14.80 -5.75
C VAL A 550 18.00 -16.08 -5.60
N ILE A 551 19.00 -16.06 -4.74
CA ILE A 551 19.83 -17.24 -4.45
C ILE A 551 19.41 -17.78 -3.09
N ASN A 552 18.98 -19.04 -3.06
CA ASN A 552 18.59 -19.71 -1.85
C ASN A 552 19.81 -20.18 -1.03
N PRO A 553 19.65 -20.63 0.22
CA PRO A 553 20.76 -21.12 1.05
C PRO A 553 21.51 -22.35 0.51
N GLN A 554 20.94 -23.07 -0.44
CA GLN A 554 21.58 -24.21 -1.13
C GLN A 554 22.43 -23.76 -2.34
N GLY A 555 22.38 -22.45 -2.71
CA GLY A 555 23.08 -21.89 -3.86
C GLY A 555 22.33 -22.04 -5.18
N GLU A 556 21.06 -22.45 -5.16
CA GLU A 556 20.22 -22.46 -6.34
C GLU A 556 19.68 -21.07 -6.62
N SER A 557 19.55 -20.72 -7.90
CA SER A 557 19.08 -19.40 -8.34
C SER A 557 17.67 -19.46 -8.94
N TYR A 558 16.82 -18.54 -8.49
CA TYR A 558 15.59 -18.16 -9.20
C TYR A 558 15.89 -16.94 -10.03
N LEU A 559 15.69 -16.99 -11.34
CA LEU A 559 16.13 -15.97 -12.30
C LEU A 559 14.94 -15.28 -12.95
N TYR A 560 15.03 -13.97 -13.11
CA TYR A 560 14.13 -13.13 -13.90
C TYR A 560 14.89 -12.47 -15.04
N VAL A 561 14.46 -12.70 -16.28
CA VAL A 561 14.98 -12.01 -17.46
C VAL A 561 14.03 -10.86 -17.78
N LEU A 562 14.58 -9.65 -17.88
CA LEU A 562 13.81 -8.44 -18.10
C LEU A 562 13.98 -7.94 -19.55
N ASP A 563 12.95 -7.27 -20.06
CA ASP A 563 13.09 -6.45 -21.28
C ASP A 563 13.59 -5.03 -20.93
N ASN A 564 13.79 -4.23 -21.96
CA ASN A 564 14.28 -2.86 -21.83
C ASN A 564 13.32 -1.92 -21.06
N CYS A 565 12.07 -2.32 -20.83
CA CYS A 565 11.11 -1.59 -20.01
C CYS A 565 11.02 -2.13 -18.57
N GLY A 566 11.86 -3.11 -18.20
CA GLY A 566 11.89 -3.72 -16.88
C GLY A 566 10.79 -4.76 -16.64
N ARG A 567 10.11 -5.25 -17.70
CA ARG A 567 9.08 -6.29 -17.59
C ARG A 567 9.71 -7.68 -17.69
N VAL A 568 9.25 -8.62 -16.86
CA VAL A 568 9.75 -10.00 -16.86
C VAL A 568 9.32 -10.72 -18.14
N THR A 569 10.28 -11.07 -19.00
CA THR A 569 10.03 -11.82 -20.24
C THR A 569 10.25 -13.32 -20.06
N GLU A 570 11.10 -13.71 -19.14
CA GLU A 570 11.33 -15.11 -18.75
C GLU A 570 11.58 -15.19 -17.25
N GLU A 571 11.01 -16.19 -16.60
CA GLU A 571 11.39 -16.59 -15.26
C GLU A 571 11.82 -18.05 -15.24
N ARG A 572 12.79 -18.37 -14.40
CA ARG A 572 13.32 -19.71 -14.23
C ARG A 572 13.40 -20.02 -12.74
N ASP A 573 12.67 -21.02 -12.29
CA ASP A 573 12.69 -21.45 -10.89
C ASP A 573 14.01 -22.17 -10.51
N TRP A 574 14.19 -22.41 -9.22
CA TRP A 574 15.35 -23.13 -8.69
C TRP A 574 15.53 -24.54 -9.29
N GLY A 575 14.48 -25.14 -9.82
CA GLY A 575 14.51 -26.44 -10.50
C GLY A 575 14.75 -26.36 -12.01
N GLY A 576 14.93 -25.15 -12.56
CA GLY A 576 15.17 -24.92 -13.98
C GLY A 576 13.90 -24.93 -14.85
N VAL A 577 12.70 -24.95 -14.26
CA VAL A 577 11.44 -24.77 -15.01
C VAL A 577 11.34 -23.34 -15.51
N VAL A 578 10.94 -23.18 -16.77
CA VAL A 578 10.93 -21.89 -17.46
C VAL A 578 9.50 -21.49 -17.82
N TRP A 579 9.16 -20.24 -17.53
CA TRP A 579 7.98 -19.55 -18.05
C TRP A 579 8.41 -18.34 -18.86
N ARG A 580 7.72 -18.06 -19.97
CA ARG A 580 7.95 -16.89 -20.82
C ARG A 580 6.69 -16.05 -20.95
N TYR A 581 6.88 -14.74 -21.02
CA TYR A 581 5.80 -13.75 -21.04
C TYR A 581 5.96 -12.84 -22.26
N ARG A 582 4.82 -12.42 -22.80
CA ARG A 582 4.75 -11.37 -23.83
C ARG A 582 3.79 -10.28 -23.38
N TYR A 583 4.07 -9.08 -23.82
CA TYR A 583 3.33 -7.89 -23.40
C TYR A 583 2.85 -7.12 -24.63
N ASP A 584 1.73 -6.36 -24.46
CA ASP A 584 1.32 -5.34 -25.43
C ASP A 584 2.13 -4.05 -25.20
N ALA A 585 1.85 -3.04 -26.04
CA ALA A 585 2.53 -1.75 -25.96
C ALA A 585 2.24 -0.98 -24.67
N ASP A 586 1.14 -1.26 -23.97
CA ASP A 586 0.81 -0.69 -22.66
C ASP A 586 1.46 -1.47 -21.48
N GLY A 587 2.22 -2.52 -21.77
CA GLY A 587 2.87 -3.36 -20.75
C GLY A 587 1.94 -4.40 -20.12
N LEU A 588 0.76 -4.65 -20.67
CA LEU A 588 -0.13 -5.69 -20.18
C LEU A 588 0.24 -7.04 -20.78
N CYS A 589 0.33 -8.09 -19.94
CA CYS A 589 0.67 -9.43 -20.39
C CYS A 589 -0.38 -9.95 -21.40
N THR A 590 0.09 -10.36 -22.58
CA THR A 590 -0.72 -10.92 -23.69
C THR A 590 -0.51 -12.41 -23.88
N ALA A 591 0.61 -12.97 -23.40
CA ALA A 591 0.85 -14.41 -23.46
C ALA A 591 1.71 -14.90 -22.32
N LYS A 592 1.42 -16.12 -21.85
CA LYS A 592 2.25 -16.90 -20.93
C LYS A 592 2.54 -18.26 -21.60
N VAL A 593 3.80 -18.68 -21.60
CA VAL A 593 4.26 -19.96 -22.18
C VAL A 593 5.00 -20.74 -21.09
N ASN A 594 4.60 -21.98 -20.86
CA ASN A 594 5.24 -22.85 -19.88
C ASN A 594 6.39 -23.66 -20.51
N GLY A 595 7.06 -24.51 -19.71
CA GLY A 595 8.19 -25.33 -20.14
C GLY A 595 7.83 -26.43 -21.18
N LEU A 596 6.57 -26.70 -21.42
CA LEU A 596 6.06 -27.61 -22.48
C LEU A 596 5.66 -26.85 -23.76
N GLU A 597 5.97 -25.56 -23.87
CA GLU A 597 5.54 -24.66 -24.96
C GLU A 597 4.01 -24.50 -25.06
N GLU A 598 3.26 -24.88 -24.01
CA GLU A 598 1.82 -24.61 -23.94
C GLU A 598 1.62 -23.12 -23.73
N THR A 599 0.84 -22.49 -24.60
CA THR A 599 0.65 -21.05 -24.63
C THR A 599 -0.76 -20.68 -24.16
N ILE A 600 -0.85 -19.76 -23.21
CA ILE A 600 -2.08 -19.09 -22.78
C ILE A 600 -2.02 -17.65 -23.28
N LEU A 601 -3.03 -17.26 -24.09
CA LEU A 601 -3.16 -15.89 -24.59
C LEU A 601 -4.20 -15.11 -23.76
N TYR A 602 -3.93 -13.86 -23.52
CA TYR A 602 -4.79 -12.93 -22.80
C TYR A 602 -5.22 -11.78 -23.72
N SER A 603 -6.52 -11.60 -23.88
CA SER A 603 -7.12 -10.48 -24.61
C SER A 603 -7.78 -9.52 -23.62
N ARG A 604 -7.72 -8.23 -23.93
CA ARG A 604 -8.20 -7.15 -23.06
C ARG A 604 -9.28 -6.33 -23.75
N ASP A 605 -10.21 -5.77 -22.97
CA ASP A 605 -11.19 -4.81 -23.46
C ASP A 605 -10.57 -3.40 -23.58
N ALA A 606 -11.36 -2.44 -24.02
CA ALA A 606 -10.92 -1.05 -24.21
C ALA A 606 -10.43 -0.39 -22.91
N ALA A 607 -10.94 -0.80 -21.75
CA ALA A 607 -10.47 -0.33 -20.44
C ALA A 607 -9.21 -1.07 -19.91
N GLY A 608 -8.70 -2.06 -20.66
CA GLY A 608 -7.54 -2.87 -20.28
C GLY A 608 -7.88 -4.03 -19.33
N ARG A 609 -9.18 -4.30 -19.06
CA ARG A 609 -9.63 -5.44 -18.27
C ARG A 609 -9.54 -6.73 -19.05
N LEU A 610 -9.33 -7.86 -18.38
CA LEU A 610 -9.27 -9.17 -19.02
C LEU A 610 -10.62 -9.51 -19.66
N ALA A 611 -10.66 -9.57 -21.00
CA ALA A 611 -11.86 -9.91 -21.76
C ALA A 611 -11.89 -11.40 -22.12
N GLU A 612 -10.73 -11.99 -22.38
CA GLU A 612 -10.65 -13.34 -22.89
C GLU A 612 -9.32 -14.00 -22.54
N ILE A 613 -9.39 -15.31 -22.20
CA ILE A 613 -8.23 -16.21 -22.11
C ILE A 613 -8.40 -17.30 -23.16
N ILE A 614 -7.40 -17.46 -24.02
CA ILE A 614 -7.34 -18.56 -24.98
C ILE A 614 -6.21 -19.50 -24.54
N SER A 615 -6.56 -20.73 -24.25
CA SER A 615 -5.66 -21.81 -23.85
C SER A 615 -5.79 -22.98 -24.81
N PRO A 616 -4.90 -24.00 -24.76
CA PRO A 616 -5.06 -25.24 -25.52
C PRO A 616 -6.41 -25.94 -25.29
N GLU A 617 -7.01 -25.79 -24.12
CA GLU A 617 -8.32 -26.35 -23.75
C GLU A 617 -9.50 -25.57 -24.32
N GLY A 618 -9.27 -24.36 -24.81
CA GLY A 618 -10.27 -23.51 -25.41
C GLY A 618 -10.32 -22.09 -24.85
N LYS A 619 -11.44 -21.41 -25.07
CA LYS A 619 -11.63 -19.99 -24.82
C LYS A 619 -12.50 -19.74 -23.58
N THR A 620 -11.99 -18.93 -22.65
CA THR A 620 -12.75 -18.40 -21.51
C THR A 620 -13.01 -16.92 -21.75
N GLN A 621 -14.26 -16.45 -21.61
CA GLN A 621 -14.63 -15.05 -21.80
C GLN A 621 -15.13 -14.43 -20.50
N TYR A 622 -14.87 -13.13 -20.34
CA TYR A 622 -15.21 -12.33 -19.17
C TYR A 622 -16.13 -11.17 -19.60
N ALA A 623 -17.21 -10.95 -18.87
CA ALA A 623 -18.14 -9.85 -19.10
C ALA A 623 -18.19 -8.93 -17.87
N TYR A 624 -18.33 -7.63 -18.13
CA TYR A 624 -18.38 -6.59 -17.10
C TYR A 624 -19.60 -5.69 -17.29
N ASP A 625 -20.10 -5.11 -16.21
CA ASP A 625 -21.12 -4.07 -16.27
C ASP A 625 -20.50 -2.67 -16.52
N LYS A 626 -21.35 -1.65 -16.60
CA LYS A 626 -20.94 -0.27 -16.84
C LYS A 626 -20.09 0.32 -15.69
N SER A 627 -20.20 -0.21 -14.48
CA SER A 627 -19.37 0.15 -13.33
C SER A 627 -18.05 -0.65 -13.26
N GLY A 628 -17.77 -1.51 -14.24
CA GLY A 628 -16.56 -2.32 -14.32
C GLY A 628 -16.58 -3.59 -13.44
N ARG A 629 -17.73 -3.98 -12.88
CA ARG A 629 -17.85 -5.18 -12.05
C ARG A 629 -18.02 -6.42 -12.94
N LEU A 630 -17.38 -7.54 -12.53
CA LEU A 630 -17.46 -8.81 -13.27
C LEU A 630 -18.86 -9.42 -13.17
N THR A 631 -19.56 -9.54 -14.29
CA THR A 631 -20.92 -10.10 -14.38
C THR A 631 -20.97 -11.49 -14.97
N GLY A 632 -19.94 -11.94 -15.70
CA GLY A 632 -19.94 -13.26 -16.31
C GLY A 632 -18.56 -13.83 -16.62
N ILE A 633 -18.44 -15.15 -16.46
CA ILE A 633 -17.33 -15.96 -16.92
C ILE A 633 -17.92 -17.12 -17.72
N PHE A 634 -17.46 -17.29 -18.96
CA PHE A 634 -17.94 -18.31 -19.89
C PHE A 634 -16.78 -19.25 -20.23
N SER A 635 -16.90 -20.52 -19.81
CA SER A 635 -15.86 -21.53 -19.97
C SER A 635 -15.92 -22.25 -21.32
N PRO A 636 -14.80 -22.86 -21.79
CA PRO A 636 -14.75 -23.56 -23.08
C PRO A 636 -15.71 -24.76 -23.18
N ASP A 637 -16.04 -25.38 -22.05
CA ASP A 637 -16.96 -26.53 -21.94
C ASP A 637 -18.44 -26.12 -22.02
N GLY A 638 -18.72 -24.82 -22.23
CA GLY A 638 -20.08 -24.27 -22.28
C GLY A 638 -20.67 -23.95 -20.92
N THR A 639 -19.95 -24.20 -19.81
CA THR A 639 -20.42 -23.77 -18.49
C THR A 639 -20.23 -22.25 -18.33
N SER A 640 -21.13 -21.65 -17.55
CA SER A 640 -21.04 -20.23 -17.26
C SER A 640 -21.21 -19.96 -15.77
N GLN A 641 -20.48 -18.98 -15.31
CA GLN A 641 -20.71 -18.36 -14.00
C GLN A 641 -21.20 -16.93 -14.24
N ARG A 642 -22.31 -16.56 -13.64
CA ARG A 642 -22.83 -15.18 -13.72
C ARG A 642 -23.01 -14.62 -12.33
N THR A 643 -22.77 -13.32 -12.20
CA THR A 643 -22.92 -12.58 -10.95
C THR A 643 -23.80 -11.36 -11.22
N GLY A 644 -24.92 -11.27 -10.51
CA GLY A 644 -25.77 -10.07 -10.47
C GLY A 644 -25.49 -9.25 -9.23
N TYR A 645 -25.81 -7.97 -9.31
CA TYR A 645 -25.59 -7.01 -8.24
C TYR A 645 -26.87 -6.21 -7.97
N ASP A 646 -27.08 -5.88 -6.71
CA ASP A 646 -28.15 -4.95 -6.32
C ASP A 646 -27.73 -3.49 -6.58
N GLU A 647 -28.64 -2.56 -6.30
CA GLU A 647 -28.41 -1.11 -6.47
C GLU A 647 -27.30 -0.56 -5.57
N ARG A 648 -26.96 -1.26 -4.48
CA ARG A 648 -25.83 -0.93 -3.59
C ARG A 648 -24.50 -1.55 -4.02
N GLY A 649 -24.52 -2.32 -5.12
CA GLY A 649 -23.33 -3.02 -5.62
C GLY A 649 -22.98 -4.31 -4.88
N ARG A 650 -23.88 -4.84 -4.03
CA ARG A 650 -23.72 -6.13 -3.37
C ARG A 650 -24.20 -7.23 -4.29
N VAL A 651 -23.57 -8.40 -4.21
CA VAL A 651 -23.96 -9.58 -4.97
C VAL A 651 -25.37 -10.01 -4.55
N ASN A 652 -26.33 -10.00 -5.48
CA ASN A 652 -27.70 -10.46 -5.22
C ASN A 652 -27.98 -11.85 -5.80
N VAL A 653 -27.23 -12.27 -6.83
CA VAL A 653 -27.34 -13.61 -7.40
C VAL A 653 -25.99 -14.08 -7.96
N THR A 654 -25.69 -15.35 -7.76
CA THR A 654 -24.62 -16.04 -8.49
C THR A 654 -25.16 -17.29 -9.13
N THR A 655 -24.82 -17.54 -10.40
CA THR A 655 -25.17 -18.78 -11.09
C THR A 655 -23.92 -19.53 -11.47
N GLN A 656 -23.94 -20.86 -11.39
CA GLN A 656 -22.89 -21.71 -11.88
C GLN A 656 -23.51 -22.92 -12.60
N GLY A 657 -23.41 -22.93 -13.92
CA GLY A 657 -24.16 -23.88 -14.73
C GLY A 657 -25.67 -23.74 -14.48
N ARG A 658 -26.30 -24.83 -14.04
CA ARG A 658 -27.74 -24.86 -13.75
C ARG A 658 -28.12 -24.40 -12.34
N ARG A 659 -27.13 -24.20 -11.44
CA ARG A 659 -27.38 -23.85 -10.04
C ARG A 659 -27.31 -22.35 -9.84
N ALA A 660 -28.18 -21.81 -8.99
CA ALA A 660 -28.13 -20.43 -8.57
C ALA A 660 -28.18 -20.29 -7.07
N ILE A 661 -27.53 -19.28 -6.59
CA ILE A 661 -27.58 -18.84 -5.19
C ILE A 661 -28.04 -17.40 -5.21
N GLU A 662 -29.15 -17.12 -4.54
CA GLU A 662 -29.62 -15.76 -4.32
C GLU A 662 -29.21 -15.27 -2.93
N TYR A 663 -28.93 -13.97 -2.86
CA TYR A 663 -28.64 -13.25 -1.64
C TYR A 663 -29.67 -12.11 -1.49
N ASN A 664 -30.41 -12.14 -0.40
CA ASN A 664 -31.37 -11.09 -0.03
C ASN A 664 -30.86 -10.37 1.21
N TYR A 665 -31.02 -9.07 1.24
CA TYR A 665 -30.56 -8.18 2.31
C TYR A 665 -31.77 -7.40 2.86
N PRO A 666 -32.60 -7.99 3.76
CA PRO A 666 -33.80 -7.34 4.28
C PRO A 666 -33.50 -6.06 5.04
N ASP A 667 -32.34 -6.02 5.68
CA ASP A 667 -31.81 -4.90 6.44
C ASP A 667 -30.26 -4.86 6.36
N GLU A 668 -29.62 -3.94 7.07
CA GLU A 668 -28.17 -3.79 7.08
C GLU A 668 -27.42 -4.94 7.77
N HIS A 669 -28.11 -5.68 8.61
CA HIS A 669 -27.54 -6.68 9.51
C HIS A 669 -27.94 -8.11 9.17
N THR A 670 -28.79 -8.31 8.15
CA THR A 670 -29.31 -9.62 7.78
C THR A 670 -28.96 -9.97 6.35
N VAL A 671 -28.39 -11.16 6.14
CA VAL A 671 -28.14 -11.75 4.82
C VAL A 671 -28.87 -13.08 4.74
N ILE A 672 -29.75 -13.23 3.76
CA ILE A 672 -30.45 -14.48 3.46
C ILE A 672 -29.84 -15.06 2.20
N ARG A 673 -29.25 -16.25 2.32
CA ARG A 673 -28.70 -17.01 1.22
C ARG A 673 -29.63 -18.16 0.86
N CYS A 674 -30.10 -18.18 -0.38
CA CYS A 674 -31.01 -19.22 -0.90
C CYS A 674 -30.35 -19.99 -2.04
N ILE A 675 -30.27 -21.31 -1.93
CA ILE A 675 -29.89 -22.19 -3.03
C ILE A 675 -31.17 -22.53 -3.78
N LEU A 676 -31.25 -22.15 -5.04
CA LEU A 676 -32.43 -22.37 -5.90
C LEU A 676 -32.38 -23.75 -6.56
N PRO A 677 -33.55 -24.32 -6.93
CA PRO A 677 -33.63 -25.47 -7.81
C PRO A 677 -32.89 -25.22 -9.13
N PRO A 678 -32.48 -26.29 -9.86
CA PRO A 678 -31.97 -26.16 -11.23
C PRO A 678 -32.96 -25.42 -12.14
N GLU A 679 -32.44 -24.70 -13.15
CA GLU A 679 -33.22 -23.79 -14.01
C GLU A 679 -34.44 -24.45 -14.66
N ASP A 680 -34.32 -25.71 -15.10
CA ASP A 680 -35.34 -26.51 -15.69
C ASP A 680 -36.46 -26.99 -14.71
N GLU A 681 -36.21 -26.87 -13.41
CA GLU A 681 -37.17 -27.22 -12.34
C GLU A 681 -37.82 -25.98 -11.70
N ARG A 682 -37.28 -24.77 -11.91
CA ARG A 682 -37.78 -23.53 -11.28
C ARG A 682 -39.24 -23.19 -11.67
N ASP A 683 -39.60 -23.47 -12.93
CA ASP A 683 -40.98 -23.23 -13.39
C ASP A 683 -42.03 -24.14 -12.73
N ARG A 684 -41.57 -25.31 -12.21
CA ARG A 684 -42.41 -26.26 -11.48
C ARG A 684 -42.51 -25.90 -9.98
N HIS A 685 -41.55 -25.16 -9.48
CA HIS A 685 -41.41 -24.78 -8.07
C HIS A 685 -41.11 -23.26 -7.92
N PRO A 686 -42.03 -22.39 -8.37
CA PRO A 686 -41.79 -20.96 -8.35
C PRO A 686 -41.70 -20.47 -6.91
N GLY A 687 -40.57 -19.83 -6.57
CA GLY A 687 -40.35 -19.26 -5.23
C GLY A 687 -39.83 -20.24 -4.18
N GLU A 688 -39.66 -21.52 -4.50
CA GLU A 688 -39.09 -22.49 -3.58
C GLU A 688 -37.56 -22.42 -3.60
N SER A 689 -36.92 -22.44 -2.42
CA SER A 689 -35.48 -22.58 -2.24
C SER A 689 -35.18 -24.00 -1.72
N LEU A 690 -34.20 -24.68 -2.29
CA LEU A 690 -33.74 -25.97 -1.80
C LEU A 690 -33.15 -25.89 -0.40
N LEU A 691 -32.33 -24.86 -0.18
CA LEU A 691 -31.71 -24.61 1.11
C LEU A 691 -31.70 -23.09 1.38
N LYS A 692 -32.21 -22.71 2.52
CA LYS A 692 -32.19 -21.34 3.00
C LYS A 692 -31.32 -21.24 4.24
N THR A 693 -30.38 -20.31 4.24
CA THR A 693 -29.55 -19.97 5.40
C THR A 693 -29.63 -18.49 5.67
N THR A 694 -29.95 -18.11 6.90
CA THR A 694 -29.97 -16.69 7.31
C THR A 694 -28.79 -16.38 8.20
N TYR A 695 -28.08 -15.33 7.91
CA TYR A 695 -26.98 -14.80 8.71
C TYR A 695 -27.39 -13.47 9.31
N ARG A 696 -27.19 -13.30 10.62
CA ARG A 696 -27.42 -12.03 11.31
C ARG A 696 -26.13 -11.51 11.92
N TYR A 697 -25.96 -10.22 11.84
CA TYR A 697 -24.78 -9.52 12.30
C TYR A 697 -25.16 -8.44 13.30
N ASN A 698 -24.22 -8.09 14.20
CA ASN A 698 -24.38 -6.90 15.02
C ASN A 698 -23.96 -5.63 14.27
N ALA A 699 -24.04 -4.49 14.92
CA ALA A 699 -23.68 -3.19 14.32
C ALA A 699 -22.20 -3.07 13.91
N ALA A 700 -21.30 -3.88 14.52
CA ALA A 700 -19.88 -3.98 14.12
C ALA A 700 -19.63 -4.92 12.93
N GLY A 701 -20.68 -5.55 12.37
CA GLY A 701 -20.55 -6.52 11.29
C GLY A 701 -20.09 -7.91 11.76
N GLU A 702 -20.15 -8.20 13.05
CA GLU A 702 -19.79 -9.50 13.60
C GLU A 702 -21.00 -10.43 13.59
N LEU A 703 -20.80 -11.69 13.18
CA LEU A 703 -21.83 -12.70 13.09
C LEU A 703 -22.38 -13.03 14.49
N THR A 704 -23.68 -12.87 14.68
CA THR A 704 -24.39 -13.16 15.95
C THR A 704 -25.25 -14.38 15.88
N GLU A 705 -25.81 -14.69 14.69
CA GLU A 705 -26.71 -15.82 14.53
C GLU A 705 -26.63 -16.39 13.11
N VAL A 706 -26.72 -17.71 12.98
CA VAL A 706 -26.93 -18.42 11.71
C VAL A 706 -28.13 -19.35 11.85
N ILE A 707 -29.13 -19.16 11.02
CA ILE A 707 -30.27 -20.08 10.92
C ILE A 707 -30.02 -20.99 9.71
N LEU A 708 -29.79 -22.25 9.98
CA LEU A 708 -29.52 -23.29 8.99
C LEU A 708 -30.84 -23.84 8.39
N PRO A 709 -30.80 -24.53 7.23
CA PRO A 709 -31.93 -25.28 6.73
C PRO A 709 -32.45 -26.28 7.77
N GLY A 710 -33.78 -26.30 8.01
CA GLY A 710 -34.40 -27.13 9.04
C GLY A 710 -34.44 -26.48 10.42
N ASP A 711 -34.36 -25.16 10.47
CA ASP A 711 -34.56 -24.28 11.63
C ASP A 711 -33.57 -24.52 12.78
N GLU A 712 -32.42 -25.15 12.50
CA GLU A 712 -31.33 -25.15 13.46
C GLU A 712 -30.69 -23.77 13.52
N THR A 713 -30.63 -23.19 14.69
CA THR A 713 -30.05 -21.87 14.93
C THR A 713 -28.77 -22.00 15.71
N LEU A 714 -27.69 -21.42 15.15
CA LEU A 714 -26.41 -21.21 15.83
C LEU A 714 -26.33 -19.76 16.30
N THR A 715 -26.08 -19.56 17.58
CA THR A 715 -25.89 -18.24 18.20
C THR A 715 -24.46 -18.08 18.68
N PHE A 716 -23.88 -16.86 18.49
CA PHE A 716 -22.50 -16.54 18.80
C PHE A 716 -22.44 -15.45 19.87
N SER A 717 -21.80 -15.75 20.99
CA SER A 717 -21.52 -14.75 22.03
C SER A 717 -20.06 -14.34 21.99
N ARG A 718 -19.80 -13.08 22.31
CA ARG A 718 -18.47 -12.48 22.24
C ARG A 718 -18.09 -11.83 23.55
N ASP A 719 -16.77 -11.72 23.77
CA ASP A 719 -16.23 -10.95 24.89
C ASP A 719 -16.15 -9.45 24.56
N GLU A 720 -15.63 -8.68 25.51
CA GLU A 720 -15.43 -7.23 25.36
C GLU A 720 -14.47 -6.87 24.20
N ALA A 721 -13.60 -7.78 23.77
CA ALA A 721 -12.71 -7.60 22.64
C ALA A 721 -13.33 -8.02 21.28
N GLY A 722 -14.60 -8.47 21.30
CA GLY A 722 -15.29 -8.95 20.10
C GLY A 722 -14.91 -10.37 19.68
N ARG A 723 -14.13 -11.11 20.51
CA ARG A 723 -13.75 -12.49 20.22
C ARG A 723 -14.87 -13.44 20.60
N GLU A 724 -15.10 -14.46 19.77
CA GLU A 724 -16.09 -15.50 20.04
C GLU A 724 -15.71 -16.29 21.31
N VAL A 725 -16.55 -16.23 22.33
CA VAL A 725 -16.37 -17.01 23.57
C VAL A 725 -17.32 -18.19 23.66
N LEU A 726 -18.44 -18.13 22.92
CA LEU A 726 -19.40 -19.21 22.92
C LEU A 726 -20.15 -19.26 21.60
N ARG A 727 -20.27 -20.47 21.08
CA ARG A 727 -21.20 -20.81 19.98
C ARG A 727 -22.12 -21.90 20.46
N HIS A 728 -23.42 -21.75 20.29
CA HIS A 728 -24.37 -22.78 20.65
C HIS A 728 -25.52 -22.91 19.67
N SER A 729 -26.09 -24.11 19.60
CA SER A 729 -27.24 -24.44 18.76
C SER A 729 -28.50 -24.65 19.61
N ASN A 730 -29.67 -24.33 19.04
CA ASN A 730 -30.95 -24.65 19.67
C ASN A 730 -31.23 -26.17 19.76
N ARG A 731 -30.33 -27.00 19.19
CA ARG A 731 -30.38 -28.47 19.30
C ARG A 731 -29.40 -29.04 20.33
N GLY A 732 -28.85 -28.16 21.18
CA GLY A 732 -28.04 -28.52 22.31
C GLY A 732 -26.54 -28.57 22.08
N PHE A 733 -26.04 -28.38 20.86
CA PHE A 733 -24.59 -28.22 20.64
C PHE A 733 -24.08 -26.92 21.25
N ALA A 734 -22.89 -26.96 21.85
CA ALA A 734 -22.17 -25.79 22.29
C ALA A 734 -20.66 -25.93 22.14
N CYS A 735 -20.00 -24.82 21.90
CA CYS A 735 -18.53 -24.70 21.86
C CYS A 735 -18.14 -23.40 22.56
N GLU A 736 -17.43 -23.54 23.69
CA GLU A 736 -16.85 -22.43 24.43
C GLU A 736 -15.39 -22.25 24.07
N GLN A 737 -14.91 -21.01 24.04
CA GLN A 737 -13.51 -20.67 23.79
C GLN A 737 -12.99 -19.69 24.84
N GLY A 738 -11.82 -19.94 25.39
CA GLY A 738 -11.09 -19.06 26.27
C GLY A 738 -9.87 -18.45 25.56
N TRP A 739 -9.58 -17.18 25.91
CA TRP A 739 -8.53 -16.40 25.27
C TRP A 739 -7.56 -15.84 26.29
N ASN A 740 -6.28 -15.75 25.92
CA ASN A 740 -5.29 -15.02 26.73
C ASN A 740 -5.24 -13.53 26.37
N ALA A 741 -4.42 -12.77 27.10
CA ALA A 741 -4.23 -11.34 26.86
C ALA A 741 -3.56 -11.01 25.51
N ALA A 742 -2.86 -11.96 24.88
CA ALA A 742 -2.30 -11.82 23.55
C ALA A 742 -3.33 -12.06 22.42
N GLY A 743 -4.57 -12.45 22.76
CA GLY A 743 -5.61 -12.76 21.80
C GLY A 743 -5.51 -14.17 21.21
N GLN A 744 -4.79 -15.09 21.88
CA GLN A 744 -4.63 -16.46 21.43
C GLN A 744 -5.62 -17.38 22.18
N PRO A 745 -6.23 -18.39 21.51
CA PRO A 745 -7.12 -19.32 22.17
C PRO A 745 -6.32 -20.22 23.15
N VAL A 746 -6.73 -20.26 24.42
CA VAL A 746 -6.07 -21.09 25.45
C VAL A 746 -6.91 -22.29 25.84
N SER A 747 -8.22 -22.25 25.62
CA SER A 747 -9.10 -23.38 25.89
C SER A 747 -10.27 -23.45 24.90
N GLN A 748 -10.72 -24.63 24.61
CA GLN A 748 -11.91 -24.91 23.82
C GLN A 748 -12.64 -26.09 24.47
N ARG A 749 -13.94 -25.91 24.70
CA ARG A 749 -14.83 -26.96 25.22
C ARG A 749 -16.00 -27.10 24.29
N ALA A 750 -16.20 -28.26 23.68
CA ALA A 750 -17.33 -28.53 22.80
C ALA A 750 -18.09 -29.76 23.27
N GLY A 751 -19.42 -29.73 23.15
CA GLY A 751 -20.27 -30.84 23.61
C GLY A 751 -21.75 -30.54 23.45
N PHE A 752 -22.56 -31.20 24.23
CA PHE A 752 -24.01 -31.03 24.19
C PHE A 752 -24.56 -30.68 25.57
N PHE A 753 -25.58 -29.86 25.60
CA PHE A 753 -26.40 -29.64 26.78
C PHE A 753 -27.49 -30.73 26.90
N PRO A 754 -27.69 -31.34 28.08
CA PRO A 754 -28.88 -32.11 28.35
C PRO A 754 -30.11 -31.20 28.22
N ALA A 755 -31.24 -31.73 27.76
CA ALA A 755 -32.46 -30.96 27.42
C ALA A 755 -33.04 -30.07 28.55
N GLU A 756 -32.61 -30.27 29.79
CA GLU A 756 -33.12 -29.53 30.99
C GLU A 756 -32.00 -28.74 31.73
N ALA A 757 -30.80 -28.64 31.17
CA ALA A 757 -29.66 -28.00 31.86
C ALA A 757 -29.58 -26.49 31.59
N THR A 758 -29.23 -25.72 32.62
CA THR A 758 -28.73 -24.34 32.49
C THR A 758 -27.32 -24.32 31.92
N TRP A 759 -26.80 -23.14 31.58
CA TRP A 759 -25.48 -22.94 30.96
C TRP A 759 -24.30 -23.64 31.66
N ASP A 760 -24.39 -23.85 32.98
CA ASP A 760 -23.38 -24.60 33.75
C ASP A 760 -23.42 -26.12 33.53
N GLY A 761 -24.38 -26.58 32.73
CA GLY A 761 -24.62 -28.02 32.49
C GLY A 761 -24.02 -28.56 31.21
N LEU A 762 -23.07 -27.88 30.54
CA LEU A 762 -22.39 -28.40 29.37
C LEU A 762 -21.63 -29.67 29.73
N VAL A 763 -21.97 -30.80 29.06
CA VAL A 763 -21.20 -32.04 29.11
C VAL A 763 -20.24 -32.05 27.92
N PRO A 764 -18.96 -31.73 28.13
CA PRO A 764 -18.02 -31.63 27.00
C PRO A 764 -17.69 -33.00 26.45
N SER A 765 -17.89 -33.18 25.17
CA SER A 765 -17.37 -34.31 24.39
C SER A 765 -15.92 -34.09 23.98
N LEU A 766 -15.47 -32.82 23.96
CA LEU A 766 -14.12 -32.43 23.64
C LEU A 766 -13.70 -31.24 24.51
N VAL A 767 -12.54 -31.36 25.13
CA VAL A 767 -11.84 -30.25 25.82
C VAL A 767 -10.45 -30.16 25.26
N ARG A 768 -10.05 -28.98 24.77
CA ARG A 768 -8.69 -28.67 24.33
C ARG A 768 -8.11 -27.53 25.15
N GLU A 769 -6.85 -27.66 25.48
CA GLU A 769 -6.04 -26.65 26.17
C GLU A 769 -4.79 -26.39 25.35
N TYR A 770 -4.49 -25.14 25.08
CA TYR A 770 -3.37 -24.71 24.23
C TYR A 770 -2.31 -24.00 25.10
N ARG A 771 -1.05 -24.28 24.80
CA ARG A 771 0.10 -23.60 25.39
C ARG A 771 0.92 -22.97 24.28
N TYR A 772 1.53 -21.85 24.58
CA TYR A 772 2.32 -21.05 23.65
C TYR A 772 3.71 -20.80 24.21
N ASP A 773 4.68 -20.63 23.31
CA ASP A 773 6.00 -20.11 23.65
C ASP A 773 5.97 -18.58 23.72
N SER A 774 7.12 -17.96 24.00
CA SER A 774 7.22 -16.50 24.11
C SER A 774 7.09 -15.76 22.79
N ALA A 775 7.32 -16.42 21.64
CA ALA A 775 7.07 -15.83 20.31
C ALA A 775 5.62 -16.03 19.84
N GLY A 776 4.79 -16.74 20.61
CA GLY A 776 3.39 -16.97 20.31
C GLY A 776 3.10 -18.21 19.48
N ASN A 777 4.08 -19.10 19.28
CA ASN A 777 3.88 -20.37 18.61
C ASN A 777 3.25 -21.39 19.56
N VAL A 778 2.40 -22.28 19.05
CA VAL A 778 1.83 -23.36 19.85
C VAL A 778 2.93 -24.32 20.31
N SER A 779 3.15 -24.42 21.61
CA SER A 779 4.14 -25.30 22.24
C SER A 779 3.53 -26.60 22.78
N GLY A 780 2.21 -26.64 22.95
CA GLY A 780 1.53 -27.86 23.38
C GLY A 780 0.02 -27.78 23.28
N VAL A 781 -0.60 -28.94 23.07
CA VAL A 781 -2.06 -29.13 23.05
C VAL A 781 -2.41 -30.34 23.90
N THR A 782 -3.31 -30.17 24.85
CA THR A 782 -3.94 -31.28 25.58
C THR A 782 -5.39 -31.40 25.11
N SER A 783 -5.77 -32.58 24.62
CA SER A 783 -7.14 -32.89 24.19
C SER A 783 -7.71 -33.97 25.10
N ARG A 784 -8.92 -33.75 25.61
CA ARG A 784 -9.71 -34.76 26.33
C ARG A 784 -11.00 -34.98 25.55
N GLU A 785 -11.29 -36.23 25.25
CA GLU A 785 -12.46 -36.63 24.51
C GLU A 785 -13.40 -37.50 25.39
N ASP A 786 -14.55 -37.85 24.85
CA ASP A 786 -15.53 -38.70 25.49
C ASP A 786 -14.87 -39.97 26.07
N TYR A 787 -15.41 -40.46 27.22
CA TYR A 787 -14.91 -41.61 27.95
C TYR A 787 -13.52 -41.44 28.57
N GLY A 788 -13.06 -40.19 28.80
CA GLY A 788 -11.81 -39.89 29.51
C GLY A 788 -10.55 -40.20 28.71
N ARG A 789 -10.63 -40.29 27.38
CA ARG A 789 -9.47 -40.36 26.51
C ARG A 789 -8.73 -39.02 26.53
N GLU A 790 -7.50 -39.07 26.99
CA GLU A 790 -6.64 -37.86 26.98
C GLU A 790 -5.47 -38.07 25.99
N THR A 791 -5.23 -37.07 25.17
CA THR A 791 -4.07 -36.95 24.30
C THR A 791 -3.34 -35.66 24.61
N ARG A 792 -2.05 -35.77 24.87
CA ARG A 792 -1.16 -34.62 25.07
C ARG A 792 -0.14 -34.61 23.94
N ARG A 793 -0.01 -33.52 23.26
CA ARG A 793 1.01 -33.25 22.22
C ARG A 793 1.85 -32.08 22.63
N GLU A 794 3.16 -32.25 22.66
CA GLU A 794 4.15 -31.21 22.91
C GLU A 794 4.98 -30.99 21.66
N TYR A 795 5.10 -29.75 21.23
CA TYR A 795 5.77 -29.35 19.99
C TYR A 795 7.13 -28.77 20.32
N ARG A 796 8.17 -29.29 19.70
CA ARG A 796 9.50 -28.69 19.69
C ARG A 796 9.72 -28.00 18.36
N LEU A 797 10.05 -26.71 18.41
CA LEU A 797 10.28 -25.88 17.26
C LEU A 797 11.77 -25.63 17.08
N ASP A 798 12.21 -25.42 15.84
CA ASP A 798 13.51 -24.84 15.54
C ASP A 798 13.44 -23.30 15.72
N ARG A 799 14.57 -22.64 15.45
CA ARG A 799 14.65 -21.17 15.58
C ARG A 799 13.84 -20.41 14.52
N ASN A 800 13.46 -21.05 13.42
CA ASN A 800 12.57 -20.50 12.39
C ASN A 800 11.07 -20.73 12.72
N GLY A 801 10.75 -21.38 13.84
CA GLY A 801 9.38 -21.69 14.24
C GLY A 801 8.80 -22.94 13.56
N GLN A 802 9.62 -23.74 12.88
CA GLN A 802 9.19 -25.00 12.26
C GLN A 802 9.18 -26.14 13.29
N VAL A 803 8.15 -27.00 13.23
CA VAL A 803 8.02 -28.14 14.16
C VAL A 803 9.08 -29.19 13.83
N THR A 804 10.01 -29.46 14.76
CA THR A 804 11.05 -30.50 14.60
C THR A 804 10.71 -31.80 15.29
N ALA A 805 9.88 -31.75 16.32
CA ALA A 805 9.37 -32.95 17.00
C ALA A 805 7.99 -32.69 17.62
N VAL A 806 7.19 -33.73 17.65
CA VAL A 806 5.95 -33.79 18.44
C VAL A 806 6.09 -34.99 19.38
N THR A 807 6.01 -34.75 20.68
CA THR A 807 5.92 -35.82 21.67
C THR A 807 4.45 -36.06 22.00
N ALA A 808 3.95 -37.22 21.73
CA ALA A 808 2.56 -37.62 21.96
C ALA A 808 2.43 -38.61 23.09
N SER A 809 1.53 -38.35 24.05
CA SER A 809 1.26 -39.22 25.19
C SER A 809 -0.22 -39.20 25.54
N GLY A 810 -0.68 -40.25 26.25
CA GLY A 810 -2.04 -40.30 26.78
C GLY A 810 -2.82 -41.55 26.35
N THR A 811 -3.97 -41.73 26.96
CA THR A 811 -4.86 -42.88 26.76
C THR A 811 -5.72 -42.79 25.50
N GLY A 812 -5.74 -41.59 24.87
CA GLY A 812 -6.48 -41.32 23.64
C GLY A 812 -5.74 -41.65 22.35
N LEU A 813 -4.45 -42.03 22.44
CA LEU A 813 -3.66 -42.35 21.25
C LEU A 813 -4.17 -43.62 20.55
N GLY A 814 -4.43 -43.49 19.24
CA GLY A 814 -4.78 -44.64 18.39
C GLY A 814 -3.60 -45.57 18.11
N TYR A 815 -3.91 -46.78 17.56
CA TYR A 815 -2.88 -47.72 17.14
C TYR A 815 -2.03 -47.12 16.01
N GLY A 816 -0.72 -46.96 16.24
CA GLY A 816 0.23 -46.37 15.30
C GLY A 816 0.42 -44.85 15.47
N GLU A 817 -0.36 -44.19 16.32
CA GLU A 817 -0.10 -42.82 16.75
C GLU A 817 1.03 -42.80 17.81
N GLY A 818 1.87 -41.79 17.75
CA GLY A 818 3.00 -41.62 18.69
C GLY A 818 3.81 -40.39 18.39
N ASP A 819 5.06 -40.43 18.80
CA ASP A 819 5.99 -39.34 18.59
C ASP A 819 6.24 -39.13 17.10
N GLU A 820 6.36 -37.88 16.69
CA GLU A 820 6.67 -37.47 15.33
C GLU A 820 8.01 -36.70 15.32
N SER A 821 8.75 -36.82 14.25
CA SER A 821 9.97 -36.05 14.03
C SER A 821 10.01 -35.49 12.61
N TYR A 822 10.57 -34.30 12.47
CA TYR A 822 10.66 -33.57 11.22
C TYR A 822 12.06 -33.00 11.06
N GLY A 823 12.66 -33.19 9.91
CA GLY A 823 13.93 -32.59 9.52
C GLY A 823 13.72 -31.67 8.31
N TYR A 824 14.32 -30.53 8.36
CA TYR A 824 14.25 -29.53 7.29
C TYR A 824 15.64 -29.30 6.67
N ASP A 825 15.64 -28.92 5.41
CA ASP A 825 16.86 -28.45 4.77
C ASP A 825 17.07 -26.95 5.04
N SER A 826 18.16 -26.40 4.52
CA SER A 826 18.50 -24.98 4.71
C SER A 826 17.53 -23.99 4.03
N CYS A 827 16.66 -24.48 3.15
CA CYS A 827 15.59 -23.69 2.53
C CYS A 827 14.26 -23.80 3.29
N GLY A 828 14.19 -24.61 4.35
CA GLY A 828 12.99 -24.87 5.15
C GLY A 828 12.06 -25.92 4.56
N TYR A 829 12.49 -26.68 3.56
CA TYR A 829 11.72 -27.78 3.01
C TYR A 829 11.87 -29.05 3.85
N LEU A 830 10.79 -29.82 3.95
CA LEU A 830 10.78 -31.08 4.69
C LEU A 830 11.68 -32.10 4.01
N LYS A 831 12.72 -32.56 4.71
CA LYS A 831 13.73 -33.52 4.23
C LYS A 831 13.53 -34.89 4.83
N ALA A 832 13.17 -34.96 6.10
CA ALA A 832 12.94 -36.22 6.80
C ALA A 832 11.69 -36.12 7.68
N GLN A 833 10.89 -37.19 7.73
CA GLN A 833 9.69 -37.29 8.54
C GLN A 833 9.48 -38.69 9.07
N SER A 834 9.18 -38.78 10.36
CA SER A 834 8.67 -40.03 10.96
C SER A 834 7.43 -39.74 11.81
N ALA A 835 6.46 -40.65 11.84
CA ALA A 835 5.28 -40.56 12.67
C ALA A 835 5.00 -41.92 13.32
N GLY A 836 5.05 -42.02 14.65
CA GLY A 836 4.92 -43.23 15.42
C GLY A 836 5.96 -44.26 15.01
N ARG A 837 5.51 -45.43 14.57
CA ARG A 837 6.38 -46.53 14.08
C ARG A 837 6.66 -46.43 12.57
N HIS A 838 6.10 -45.50 11.88
CA HIS A 838 6.20 -45.34 10.43
C HIS A 838 7.19 -44.24 10.06
N ARG A 839 8.23 -44.58 9.31
CA ARG A 839 9.03 -43.60 8.57
C ARG A 839 8.27 -43.20 7.30
N ILE A 840 8.03 -41.93 7.11
CA ILE A 840 7.32 -41.39 5.95
C ILE A 840 8.31 -40.88 4.90
N SER A 841 9.42 -40.25 5.33
CA SER A 841 10.56 -39.85 4.50
C SER A 841 11.87 -40.05 5.27
N GLU A 842 12.97 -40.25 4.55
CA GLU A 842 14.30 -40.47 5.10
C GLU A 842 15.30 -39.44 4.55
N GLU A 843 16.43 -39.24 5.24
CA GLU A 843 17.54 -38.39 4.73
C GLU A 843 18.11 -38.92 3.41
N THR A 844 17.87 -40.18 3.08
CA THR A 844 18.27 -40.83 1.81
C THR A 844 17.34 -40.50 0.66
N ASP A 845 16.21 -39.80 0.90
CA ASP A 845 15.30 -39.38 -0.16
C ASP A 845 16.01 -38.46 -1.12
N GLN A 846 15.80 -38.64 -2.43
CA GLN A 846 16.47 -37.92 -3.48
C GLN A 846 15.56 -36.82 -4.00
N TYR A 847 16.10 -35.60 -4.08
CA TYR A 847 15.42 -34.43 -4.62
C TYR A 847 16.12 -33.94 -5.92
N ALA A 848 15.31 -33.45 -6.85
CA ALA A 848 15.78 -32.69 -7.98
C ALA A 848 15.90 -31.20 -7.57
N GLY A 849 16.49 -30.40 -8.42
CA GLY A 849 16.53 -28.96 -8.27
C GLY A 849 15.14 -28.37 -8.01
N GLY A 850 15.03 -27.32 -7.19
CA GLY A 850 13.77 -26.77 -6.73
C GLY A 850 13.00 -27.68 -5.80
N HIS A 851 13.68 -28.55 -5.10
CA HIS A 851 13.14 -29.47 -4.08
C HIS A 851 12.04 -30.42 -4.58
N ARG A 852 12.08 -30.81 -5.87
CA ARG A 852 11.18 -31.81 -6.41
C ARG A 852 11.66 -33.19 -5.99
N LEU A 853 10.78 -33.96 -5.33
CA LEU A 853 11.08 -35.29 -4.86
C LEU A 853 11.23 -36.25 -6.05
N LYS A 854 12.43 -36.79 -6.27
CA LYS A 854 12.70 -37.82 -7.28
C LYS A 854 12.42 -39.22 -6.79
N GLN A 855 12.82 -39.48 -5.56
CA GLN A 855 12.66 -40.77 -4.92
C GLN A 855 12.46 -40.61 -3.43
N ALA A 856 11.49 -41.32 -2.87
CA ALA A 856 11.28 -41.50 -1.43
C ALA A 856 11.10 -42.95 -1.12
N GLY A 857 12.05 -43.56 -0.39
CA GLY A 857 12.10 -45.00 -0.15
C GLY A 857 11.99 -45.76 -1.46
N ASN A 858 10.97 -46.60 -1.59
CA ASN A 858 10.71 -47.44 -2.77
C ASN A 858 9.82 -46.76 -3.84
N THR A 859 9.57 -45.44 -3.72
CA THR A 859 8.69 -44.72 -4.65
C THR A 859 9.50 -43.72 -5.47
N GLN A 860 9.37 -43.75 -6.78
CA GLN A 860 10.00 -42.89 -7.74
C GLN A 860 8.95 -41.92 -8.31
N TYR A 861 9.34 -40.66 -8.58
CA TYR A 861 8.50 -39.58 -9.09
C TYR A 861 9.09 -38.97 -10.35
N ASP A 862 8.28 -38.79 -11.38
CA ASP A 862 8.67 -38.15 -12.64
C ASP A 862 7.86 -36.90 -12.86
N TYR A 863 8.53 -35.91 -13.45
CA TYR A 863 7.97 -34.60 -13.71
C TYR A 863 8.09 -34.19 -15.20
N ASP A 864 7.13 -33.41 -15.68
CA ASP A 864 7.21 -32.81 -17.00
C ASP A 864 8.08 -31.56 -17.02
N ALA A 865 8.28 -30.96 -18.19
CA ALA A 865 9.07 -29.76 -18.36
C ALA A 865 8.42 -28.50 -17.74
N ALA A 866 7.12 -28.55 -17.41
CA ALA A 866 6.44 -27.51 -16.64
C ALA A 866 6.53 -27.73 -15.12
N GLY A 867 7.28 -28.78 -14.66
CA GLY A 867 7.52 -29.06 -13.25
C GLY A 867 6.40 -29.83 -12.54
N ARG A 868 5.40 -30.32 -13.29
CA ARG A 868 4.25 -31.05 -12.73
C ARG A 868 4.54 -32.54 -12.67
N MET A 869 4.14 -33.22 -11.57
CA MET A 869 4.31 -34.68 -11.42
C MET A 869 3.42 -35.41 -12.42
N VAL A 870 4.02 -36.21 -13.32
CA VAL A 870 3.31 -36.97 -14.34
C VAL A 870 3.22 -38.45 -14.03
N SER A 871 4.13 -38.99 -13.21
CA SER A 871 4.04 -40.36 -12.71
C SER A 871 4.60 -40.53 -11.30
N ARG A 872 4.07 -41.54 -10.62
CA ARG A 872 4.56 -42.04 -9.34
C ARG A 872 4.61 -43.56 -9.42
N THR A 873 5.82 -44.12 -9.26
CA THR A 873 6.05 -45.57 -9.37
C THR A 873 6.54 -46.13 -8.03
N ARG A 874 5.79 -47.06 -7.46
CA ARG A 874 6.15 -47.79 -6.24
C ARG A 874 6.77 -49.13 -6.58
N HIS A 875 7.94 -49.38 -6.06
CA HIS A 875 8.64 -50.67 -6.16
C HIS A 875 8.43 -51.46 -4.88
N ARG A 876 8.14 -52.79 -5.01
CA ARG A 876 8.05 -53.72 -3.88
C ARG A 876 8.83 -54.97 -4.26
N ASP A 877 9.66 -55.48 -3.35
CA ASP A 877 10.44 -56.65 -3.59
C ASP A 877 9.54 -57.85 -3.89
N GLY A 878 9.81 -58.55 -5.01
CA GLY A 878 9.02 -59.68 -5.48
C GLY A 878 7.70 -59.35 -6.19
N TYR A 879 7.35 -58.05 -6.36
CA TYR A 879 6.15 -57.63 -7.06
C TYR A 879 6.46 -56.77 -8.28
N ARG A 880 5.55 -56.71 -9.24
CA ARG A 880 5.67 -55.75 -10.36
C ARG A 880 5.52 -54.31 -9.84
N PRO A 881 6.28 -53.39 -10.38
CA PRO A 881 6.14 -51.97 -10.01
C PRO A 881 4.70 -51.48 -10.25
N GLU A 882 4.19 -50.73 -9.28
CA GLU A 882 2.87 -50.07 -9.36
C GLU A 882 3.06 -48.64 -9.81
N THR A 883 2.56 -48.28 -10.99
CA THR A 883 2.70 -46.91 -11.54
C THR A 883 1.35 -46.26 -11.63
N GLU A 884 1.26 -45.10 -11.02
CA GLU A 884 0.15 -44.14 -11.13
C GLU A 884 0.55 -43.00 -12.08
N ARG A 885 -0.39 -42.50 -12.87
CA ARG A 885 -0.13 -41.42 -13.85
C ARG A 885 -1.10 -40.26 -13.67
N PHE A 886 -0.60 -39.02 -13.90
CA PHE A 886 -1.32 -37.79 -13.74
C PHE A 886 -1.32 -37.00 -15.03
N ARG A 887 -2.45 -36.39 -15.39
CA ARG A 887 -2.61 -35.50 -16.55
C ARG A 887 -3.02 -34.10 -16.08
N TRP A 888 -2.41 -33.13 -16.67
CA TRP A 888 -2.59 -31.72 -16.34
C TRP A 888 -3.05 -30.94 -17.57
N ASP A 889 -3.77 -29.85 -17.36
CA ASP A 889 -4.04 -28.88 -18.39
C ASP A 889 -2.99 -27.76 -18.41
N SER A 890 -3.08 -26.84 -19.36
CA SER A 890 -2.16 -25.70 -19.49
C SER A 890 -2.23 -24.70 -18.33
N ARG A 891 -3.23 -24.79 -17.47
CA ARG A 891 -3.44 -23.97 -16.27
C ARG A 891 -2.95 -24.68 -14.98
N ASP A 892 -2.20 -25.77 -15.12
CA ASP A 892 -1.69 -26.60 -14.03
C ASP A 892 -2.79 -27.27 -13.16
N GLN A 893 -3.98 -27.50 -13.76
CA GLN A 893 -5.08 -28.21 -13.12
C GLN A 893 -5.01 -29.71 -13.44
N LEU A 894 -5.19 -30.54 -12.44
CA LEU A 894 -5.22 -31.99 -12.61
C LEU A 894 -6.50 -32.40 -13.36
N THR A 895 -6.38 -32.88 -14.61
CA THR A 895 -7.51 -33.29 -15.45
C THR A 895 -7.72 -34.80 -15.50
N GLY A 896 -6.69 -35.57 -15.15
CA GLY A 896 -6.81 -37.02 -15.15
C GLY A 896 -5.85 -37.73 -14.20
N TYR A 897 -6.28 -38.88 -13.73
CA TYR A 897 -5.49 -39.77 -12.90
C TYR A 897 -5.73 -41.22 -13.33
N CYS A 898 -4.65 -41.99 -13.51
CA CYS A 898 -4.71 -43.42 -13.78
C CYS A 898 -4.10 -44.14 -12.59
N SER A 899 -4.91 -44.97 -11.90
CA SER A 899 -4.44 -45.78 -10.79
C SER A 899 -3.50 -46.90 -11.25
N ALA A 900 -2.72 -47.47 -10.33
CA ALA A 900 -1.86 -48.64 -10.62
C ALA A 900 -2.66 -49.86 -11.10
N GLN A 901 -3.96 -49.94 -10.80
CA GLN A 901 -4.88 -51.00 -11.24
C GLN A 901 -5.53 -50.66 -12.59
N GLY A 902 -5.20 -49.53 -13.21
CA GLY A 902 -5.71 -49.09 -14.51
C GLY A 902 -7.08 -48.41 -14.44
N GLU A 903 -7.53 -47.99 -13.25
CA GLU A 903 -8.74 -47.18 -13.15
C GLU A 903 -8.46 -45.75 -13.69
N LEU A 904 -9.27 -45.28 -14.60
CA LEU A 904 -9.16 -43.95 -15.17
C LEU A 904 -10.14 -42.99 -14.48
N TRP A 905 -9.61 -41.90 -13.94
CA TRP A 905 -10.36 -40.81 -13.31
C TRP A 905 -10.20 -39.56 -14.14
N GLU A 906 -11.30 -38.88 -14.38
CA GLU A 906 -11.34 -37.56 -15.04
C GLU A 906 -11.82 -36.53 -14.05
N TYR A 907 -11.22 -35.34 -14.13
CA TYR A 907 -11.56 -34.17 -13.32
C TYR A 907 -11.92 -33.02 -14.22
N ARG A 908 -12.99 -32.31 -13.88
CA ARG A 908 -13.36 -31.06 -14.53
C ARG A 908 -13.31 -29.91 -13.53
N HIS A 909 -12.94 -28.76 -14.03
CA HIS A 909 -12.80 -27.56 -13.24
C HIS A 909 -13.63 -26.43 -13.85
N ASP A 910 -14.18 -25.55 -12.99
CA ASP A 910 -14.79 -24.31 -13.46
C ASP A 910 -13.70 -23.29 -13.86
N ALA A 911 -14.13 -22.16 -14.41
CA ALA A 911 -13.24 -21.09 -14.84
C ALA A 911 -12.43 -20.45 -13.67
N SER A 912 -12.86 -20.67 -12.43
CA SER A 912 -12.15 -20.25 -11.21
C SER A 912 -11.18 -21.30 -10.67
N GLY A 913 -10.99 -22.43 -11.38
CA GLY A 913 -10.07 -23.52 -11.01
C GLY A 913 -10.61 -24.49 -9.96
N ARG A 914 -11.87 -24.37 -9.57
CA ARG A 914 -12.48 -25.28 -8.59
C ARG A 914 -12.95 -26.56 -9.29
N ARG A 915 -12.59 -27.71 -8.71
CA ARG A 915 -13.05 -29.01 -9.26
C ARG A 915 -14.57 -29.15 -9.13
N THR A 916 -15.27 -29.29 -10.27
CA THR A 916 -16.72 -29.40 -10.32
C THR A 916 -17.17 -30.84 -10.52
N GLU A 917 -16.32 -31.68 -11.12
CA GLU A 917 -16.67 -33.08 -11.41
C GLU A 917 -15.46 -33.99 -11.17
N LYS A 918 -15.73 -35.17 -10.63
CA LYS A 918 -14.83 -36.31 -10.53
C LYS A 918 -15.55 -37.52 -11.06
N ARG A 919 -15.03 -38.15 -12.10
CA ARG A 919 -15.64 -39.29 -12.80
C ARG A 919 -14.66 -40.45 -12.90
N CYS A 920 -15.11 -41.69 -12.70
CA CYS A 920 -14.35 -42.90 -12.93
C CYS A 920 -15.09 -43.79 -13.94
N ASP A 921 -14.37 -44.37 -14.91
CA ASP A 921 -14.96 -45.26 -15.94
C ASP A 921 -15.71 -46.44 -15.38
N ARG A 922 -15.37 -46.88 -14.18
CA ARG A 922 -15.98 -48.06 -13.51
C ARG A 922 -17.00 -47.71 -12.41
N LYS A 923 -17.12 -46.45 -12.01
CA LYS A 923 -18.06 -46.02 -10.95
C LYS A 923 -18.54 -44.61 -11.23
N LYS A 924 -19.87 -44.43 -11.45
CA LYS A 924 -20.50 -43.10 -11.29
C LYS A 924 -20.57 -42.80 -9.79
N ILE A 925 -19.79 -41.90 -9.31
CA ILE A 925 -19.89 -41.34 -7.96
C ILE A 925 -20.40 -39.95 -8.08
#